data_0bd50764abef627695f2829244bc4fab
#
_entry.id   0bd50764abef627695f2829244bc4fab
#
_cell.length_a   1.000
_cell.length_b   1.000
_cell.length_c   1.000
_cell.angle_alpha   90.00
_cell.angle_beta   90.00
_cell.angle_gamma   90.00
#
_symmetry.space_group_name_H-M   'P 1'
#
loop_
_entity.id
_entity.type
_entity.pdbx_description
1 polymer ?
#
loop_
_entity_poly.entity_id
_entity_poly.type
_entity_poly.pdbx_seq_one_letter_code
_entity_poly.pdbx_strand_id
1 'polypeptide(L)'
;MVADLLSSLQAGLSGRYRIERELGRGGMAIVFLAEDLKHHRRVALKVLRPELAQALGPERFLREIEIAAQLTHPHILPLHDSGTVEYGPGMPGPYYAMPYVEGESLRGRLTREQQLPLEDALQITREVADALGYAHSLGVVHRDIKPENILFEAGHAVVSDFGIARAIAAAGGEKLTETGLAVGTAIYMSPEQAAGGTVDGRSDLYSLGCVLYEMLVGEPPFTGPTAQVILARKSTESVPSLRAVRETVPEVVEHTISKALAKVPADRFATAARFTDALEAGPTARPPSPPARHARKIWVGALAAAVLAAVVAIGLSTRPATAALRTVAVLYFDYLSRDTADAYLADGLTEEITSRLGDVGRLQVKSRSAVRRFRGATLTDLAAIGRALGVGYLVEGSVQPAGDRVRASVRLIDAKTGFQVWGSQYDRARQDLLLLQEDIAREVAIQIAGRLLPADRAAFEARATRQPQAYDHFLRGNYYLTQRKSRTVARAIEEYETAARLDPQFNGAVARAAYSYALYVEWGWPFPGVPADTLLARGIAAADRVLARDSTVTDAWMARSLLLEQLPQMLAGEREAAQRATTLDAENAEAWHQYGWTLLLERDEPAAVAAFHRALAIDPQRAITVLHIAAVDLYARRYDKAVPWMDSTLAIDPAFAFGYAFRALVRLHLGNVPGALTDAQMATRIGGEDRLYGEAALVVVQARLGDTVAARAGAEALAATALRTPGVAIEVGWFTASALVAVGDYDRALDVLERVRPRGRHLWCDLQWIGLDPLRTNPRFQRIMATSLPPGEPRRP
;
A
#
# COMPACT_ATOMS: atom_id res chain seq x y z
N MET A 1 -16.27 31.57 12.00
CA MET A 1 -15.45 31.37 10.78
C MET A 1 -16.28 31.21 9.49
N VAL A 2 -17.24 30.29 9.39
CA VAL A 2 -18.02 30.10 8.12
C VAL A 2 -19.08 31.17 7.91
N ALA A 3 -19.77 31.59 8.97
CA ALA A 3 -20.75 32.70 8.90
C ALA A 3 -20.06 34.03 8.54
N ASP A 4 -18.85 34.23 9.02
CA ASP A 4 -18.05 35.42 8.73
C ASP A 4 -17.61 35.50 7.27
N LEU A 5 -17.21 34.32 6.67
CA LEU A 5 -16.82 34.27 5.28
C LEU A 5 -18.00 34.59 4.34
N LEU A 6 -19.18 34.02 4.59
CA LEU A 6 -20.37 34.29 3.78
C LEU A 6 -20.76 35.76 3.90
N SER A 7 -20.70 36.35 5.08
CA SER A 7 -20.99 37.76 5.32
C SER A 7 -19.99 38.69 4.58
N SER A 8 -18.70 38.36 4.62
CA SER A 8 -17.65 39.09 3.92
C SER A 8 -17.81 39.03 2.40
N LEU A 9 -18.13 37.82 1.88
CA LEU A 9 -18.40 37.60 0.47
C LEU A 9 -19.64 38.37 0.00
N GLN A 10 -20.73 38.33 0.78
CA GLN A 10 -21.93 39.09 0.48
C GLN A 10 -21.68 40.60 0.46
N ALA A 11 -20.92 41.12 1.38
CA ALA A 11 -20.55 42.52 1.43
C ALA A 11 -19.67 42.92 0.25
N GLY A 12 -18.61 42.13 -0.02
CA GLY A 12 -17.63 42.45 -1.08
C GLY A 12 -18.18 42.31 -2.51
N LEU A 13 -19.19 41.46 -2.70
CA LEU A 13 -19.79 41.18 -4.01
C LEU A 13 -21.18 41.82 -4.20
N SER A 14 -21.72 42.55 -3.21
CA SER A 14 -23.08 43.08 -3.19
C SER A 14 -23.43 44.02 -4.37
N GLY A 15 -22.46 44.67 -4.98
CA GLY A 15 -22.64 45.49 -6.18
C GLY A 15 -22.70 44.72 -7.51
N ARG A 16 -22.34 43.43 -7.50
CA ARG A 16 -22.22 42.61 -8.71
C ARG A 16 -23.01 41.31 -8.61
N TYR A 17 -22.95 40.62 -7.50
CA TYR A 17 -23.57 39.32 -7.30
C TYR A 17 -24.39 39.32 -6.01
N ARG A 18 -25.58 38.70 -6.08
CA ARG A 18 -26.39 38.39 -4.88
C ARG A 18 -26.30 36.90 -4.63
N ILE A 19 -25.57 36.51 -3.55
CA ILE A 19 -25.41 35.10 -3.17
C ILE A 19 -26.74 34.60 -2.61
N GLU A 20 -27.28 33.50 -3.15
CA GLU A 20 -28.52 32.88 -2.71
C GLU A 20 -28.24 31.76 -1.66
N ARG A 21 -27.38 30.82 -1.99
CA ARG A 21 -27.03 29.67 -1.13
C ARG A 21 -25.73 29.00 -1.55
N GLU A 22 -25.14 28.20 -0.66
CA GLU A 22 -24.05 27.30 -0.99
C GLU A 22 -24.56 26.13 -1.83
N LEU A 23 -23.88 25.80 -2.95
CA LEU A 23 -24.13 24.64 -3.81
C LEU A 23 -23.30 23.43 -3.40
N GLY A 24 -22.07 23.67 -2.96
CA GLY A 24 -21.17 22.61 -2.56
C GLY A 24 -19.84 23.14 -2.03
N ARG A 25 -19.13 22.27 -1.29
CA ARG A 25 -17.85 22.58 -0.68
C ARG A 25 -16.85 21.49 -1.01
N GLY A 26 -15.81 21.85 -1.76
CA GLY A 26 -14.70 20.97 -2.10
C GLY A 26 -13.44 21.25 -1.28
N GLY A 27 -12.41 20.45 -1.48
CA GLY A 27 -11.10 20.64 -0.85
C GLY A 27 -10.45 21.99 -1.21
N MET A 28 -10.72 22.53 -2.40
CA MET A 28 -10.04 23.71 -2.96
C MET A 28 -10.90 24.98 -2.96
N ALA A 29 -12.20 24.85 -3.07
CA ALA A 29 -13.11 25.97 -3.24
C ALA A 29 -14.49 25.69 -2.67
N ILE A 30 -15.26 26.76 -2.43
CA ILE A 30 -16.69 26.73 -2.10
C ILE A 30 -17.45 27.29 -3.29
N VAL A 31 -18.53 26.62 -3.68
CA VAL A 31 -19.38 27.02 -4.81
C VAL A 31 -20.70 27.54 -4.27
N PHE A 32 -21.08 28.75 -4.70
CA PHE A 32 -22.33 29.39 -4.33
C PHE A 32 -23.23 29.57 -5.54
N LEU A 33 -24.53 29.39 -5.39
CA LEU A 33 -25.52 29.91 -6.31
C LEU A 33 -25.64 31.40 -6.06
N ALA A 34 -25.53 32.21 -7.11
CA ALA A 34 -25.70 33.67 -7.05
C ALA A 34 -26.42 34.20 -8.26
N GLU A 35 -27.06 35.36 -8.13
CA GLU A 35 -27.59 36.12 -9.24
C GLU A 35 -26.57 37.17 -9.66
N ASP A 36 -26.20 37.18 -10.93
CA ASP A 36 -25.49 38.30 -11.59
C ASP A 36 -26.48 39.49 -11.73
N LEU A 37 -26.34 40.48 -10.87
CA LEU A 37 -27.25 41.65 -10.82
C LEU A 37 -27.17 42.53 -12.07
N LYS A 38 -26.08 42.46 -12.82
CA LYS A 38 -25.90 43.22 -14.07
C LYS A 38 -26.64 42.59 -15.25
N HIS A 39 -26.64 41.26 -15.33
CA HIS A 39 -27.19 40.50 -16.45
C HIS A 39 -28.47 39.74 -16.10
N HIS A 40 -28.96 39.83 -14.86
CA HIS A 40 -30.18 39.19 -14.35
C HIS A 40 -30.25 37.70 -14.66
N ARG A 41 -29.16 36.99 -14.36
CA ARG A 41 -29.05 35.55 -14.60
C ARG A 41 -28.42 34.82 -13.39
N ARG A 42 -28.77 33.58 -13.22
CA ARG A 42 -28.14 32.70 -12.19
C ARG A 42 -26.75 32.25 -12.63
N VAL A 43 -25.83 32.31 -11.72
CA VAL A 43 -24.41 31.85 -11.91
C VAL A 43 -23.99 30.99 -10.77
N ALA A 44 -23.07 30.07 -11.05
CA ALA A 44 -22.29 29.38 -10.01
C ALA A 44 -21.02 30.22 -9.76
N LEU A 45 -20.92 30.75 -8.56
CA LEU A 45 -19.80 31.54 -8.09
C LEU A 45 -18.86 30.64 -7.30
N LYS A 46 -17.69 30.37 -7.82
CA LYS A 46 -16.69 29.53 -7.17
C LYS A 46 -15.60 30.38 -6.53
N VAL A 47 -15.43 30.24 -5.22
CA VAL A 47 -14.56 31.05 -4.39
C VAL A 47 -13.48 30.14 -3.78
N LEU A 48 -12.21 30.45 -3.96
CA LEU A 48 -11.13 29.66 -3.39
C LEU A 48 -11.16 29.73 -1.86
N ARG A 49 -10.70 28.67 -1.22
CA ARG A 49 -10.56 28.68 0.24
C ARG A 49 -9.41 29.61 0.66
N PRO A 50 -9.52 30.29 1.82
CA PRO A 50 -8.54 31.25 2.29
C PRO A 50 -7.10 30.71 2.34
N GLU A 51 -6.96 29.46 2.78
CA GLU A 51 -5.66 28.82 2.94
C GLU A 51 -4.95 28.65 1.57
N LEU A 52 -5.72 28.34 0.54
CA LEU A 52 -5.23 28.21 -0.82
C LEU A 52 -5.00 29.55 -1.51
N ALA A 53 -5.87 30.53 -1.26
CA ALA A 53 -5.74 31.86 -1.79
C ALA A 53 -4.42 32.54 -1.35
N GLN A 54 -4.02 32.33 -0.09
CA GLN A 54 -2.74 32.83 0.45
C GLN A 54 -1.53 32.14 -0.20
N ALA A 55 -1.61 30.84 -0.44
CA ALA A 55 -0.49 30.08 -1.01
C ALA A 55 -0.29 30.37 -2.51
N LEU A 56 -1.36 30.63 -3.26
CA LEU A 56 -1.36 30.79 -4.70
C LEU A 56 -1.01 32.19 -5.18
N GLY A 57 -1.40 33.23 -4.43
CA GLY A 57 -1.39 34.62 -4.87
C GLY A 57 -2.49 34.90 -5.92
N PRO A 58 -3.31 35.93 -5.68
CA PRO A 58 -4.49 36.20 -6.52
C PRO A 58 -4.14 36.50 -7.99
N GLU A 59 -3.05 37.25 -8.25
CA GLU A 59 -2.64 37.60 -9.62
C GLU A 59 -2.28 36.42 -10.50
N ARG A 60 -1.62 35.42 -9.94
CA ARG A 60 -1.21 34.21 -10.66
C ARG A 60 -2.41 33.34 -11.01
N PHE A 61 -3.34 33.21 -10.05
CA PHE A 61 -4.58 32.48 -10.28
C PHE A 61 -5.41 33.13 -11.39
N LEU A 62 -5.61 34.46 -11.37
CA LEU A 62 -6.38 35.17 -12.37
C LEU A 62 -5.79 35.03 -13.78
N ARG A 63 -4.45 35.00 -13.90
CA ARG A 63 -3.79 34.79 -15.21
C ARG A 63 -4.09 33.42 -15.81
N GLU A 64 -4.15 32.36 -15.01
CA GLU A 64 -4.53 31.03 -15.50
C GLU A 64 -6.03 30.95 -15.83
N ILE A 65 -6.86 31.67 -15.10
CA ILE A 65 -8.29 31.80 -15.40
C ILE A 65 -8.52 32.56 -16.73
N GLU A 66 -7.73 33.56 -17.03
CA GLU A 66 -7.82 34.28 -18.32
C GLU A 66 -7.57 33.36 -19.51
N ILE A 67 -6.67 32.40 -19.39
CA ILE A 67 -6.43 31.39 -20.42
C ILE A 67 -7.66 30.47 -20.58
N ALA A 68 -8.24 30.03 -19.47
CA ALA A 68 -9.44 29.19 -19.50
C ALA A 68 -10.67 29.91 -20.03
N ALA A 69 -10.77 31.23 -19.80
CA ALA A 69 -11.86 32.08 -20.29
C ALA A 69 -11.88 32.23 -21.82
N GLN A 70 -10.78 31.92 -22.53
CA GLN A 70 -10.73 31.94 -23.98
C GLN A 70 -11.32 30.69 -24.64
N LEU A 71 -11.59 29.63 -23.84
CA LEU A 71 -12.15 28.38 -24.35
C LEU A 71 -13.65 28.59 -24.68
N THR A 72 -14.01 28.39 -25.95
CA THR A 72 -15.40 28.46 -26.40
C THR A 72 -15.75 27.21 -27.19
N HIS A 73 -16.50 26.32 -26.57
CA HIS A 73 -16.88 25.03 -27.13
C HIS A 73 -18.22 24.54 -26.55
N PRO A 74 -19.11 23.88 -27.32
CA PRO A 74 -20.42 23.44 -26.80
C PRO A 74 -20.33 22.50 -25.60
N HIS A 75 -19.25 21.74 -25.46
CA HIS A 75 -19.03 20.83 -24.34
C HIS A 75 -18.03 21.34 -23.29
N ILE A 76 -17.77 22.65 -23.27
CA ILE A 76 -16.97 23.33 -22.23
C ILE A 76 -17.83 24.37 -21.54
N LEU A 77 -17.92 24.32 -20.20
CA LEU A 77 -18.63 25.32 -19.44
C LEU A 77 -17.85 26.66 -19.48
N PRO A 78 -18.38 27.73 -20.11
CA PRO A 78 -17.65 28.98 -20.28
C PRO A 78 -17.47 29.73 -18.94
N LEU A 79 -16.42 30.50 -18.82
CA LEU A 79 -16.26 31.44 -17.72
C LEU A 79 -16.91 32.77 -18.06
N HIS A 80 -17.73 33.31 -17.17
CA HIS A 80 -18.43 34.57 -17.35
C HIS A 80 -17.67 35.77 -16.79
N ASP A 81 -16.96 35.57 -15.68
CA ASP A 81 -16.29 36.64 -14.97
C ASP A 81 -15.28 36.06 -13.97
N SER A 82 -14.28 36.83 -13.56
CA SER A 82 -13.34 36.48 -12.49
C SER A 82 -12.86 37.74 -11.77
N GLY A 83 -12.43 37.60 -10.53
CA GLY A 83 -11.94 38.70 -9.75
C GLY A 83 -11.45 38.32 -8.38
N THR A 84 -11.27 39.35 -7.54
CA THR A 84 -10.87 39.17 -6.14
C THR A 84 -11.91 39.76 -5.21
N VAL A 85 -12.13 39.15 -4.06
CA VAL A 85 -12.99 39.63 -3.00
C VAL A 85 -12.23 39.49 -1.66
N GLU A 86 -12.42 40.40 -0.73
CA GLU A 86 -11.80 40.28 0.59
C GLU A 86 -12.56 39.28 1.48
N TYR A 87 -11.86 38.27 2.02
CA TYR A 87 -12.37 37.32 3.03
C TYR A 87 -12.35 37.91 4.45
N GLY A 88 -11.58 38.97 4.64
CA GLY A 88 -11.35 39.72 5.85
C GLY A 88 -10.31 40.82 5.58
N PRO A 89 -10.04 41.72 6.54
CA PRO A 89 -9.10 42.85 6.33
C PRO A 89 -7.74 42.38 5.84
N GLY A 90 -7.36 42.73 4.60
CA GLY A 90 -6.07 42.37 4.00
C GLY A 90 -5.95 40.94 3.51
N MET A 91 -7.06 40.20 3.35
CA MET A 91 -7.05 38.81 2.85
C MET A 91 -7.80 38.71 1.52
N PRO A 92 -7.19 39.02 0.39
CA PRO A 92 -7.82 38.94 -0.93
C PRO A 92 -7.99 37.44 -1.31
N GLY A 93 -9.19 37.08 -1.73
CA GLY A 93 -9.56 35.76 -2.20
C GLY A 93 -10.05 35.83 -3.66
N PRO A 94 -9.44 35.03 -4.54
CA PRO A 94 -9.88 34.97 -5.93
C PRO A 94 -11.18 34.18 -6.09
N TYR A 95 -12.03 34.65 -7.01
CA TYR A 95 -13.24 33.96 -7.41
C TYR A 95 -13.41 33.98 -8.94
N TYR A 96 -14.28 33.10 -9.44
CA TYR A 96 -14.80 33.16 -10.79
C TYR A 96 -16.26 32.72 -10.87
N ALA A 97 -16.94 33.25 -11.86
CA ALA A 97 -18.35 33.01 -12.13
C ALA A 97 -18.52 32.21 -13.42
N MET A 98 -19.38 31.23 -13.42
CA MET A 98 -19.72 30.41 -14.57
C MET A 98 -21.25 30.22 -14.64
N PRO A 99 -21.82 29.76 -15.78
CA PRO A 99 -23.25 29.42 -15.83
C PRO A 99 -23.65 28.49 -14.70
N TYR A 100 -24.82 28.72 -14.13
CA TYR A 100 -25.41 27.72 -13.25
C TYR A 100 -26.10 26.67 -14.09
N VAL A 101 -25.59 25.44 -14.08
CA VAL A 101 -26.20 24.30 -14.74
C VAL A 101 -27.22 23.68 -13.79
N GLU A 102 -28.49 23.65 -14.19
CA GLU A 102 -29.57 23.08 -13.35
C GLU A 102 -29.58 21.54 -13.32
N GLY A 103 -28.77 20.90 -14.17
CA GLY A 103 -28.61 19.44 -14.23
C GLY A 103 -27.73 18.86 -13.12
N GLU A 104 -27.71 17.53 -13.07
CA GLU A 104 -26.81 16.80 -12.17
C GLU A 104 -25.40 16.65 -12.76
N SER A 105 -24.41 16.35 -11.92
CA SER A 105 -23.10 15.92 -12.40
C SER A 105 -23.09 14.44 -12.76
N LEU A 106 -22.10 14.00 -13.56
CA LEU A 106 -21.90 12.59 -13.83
C LEU A 106 -21.69 11.78 -12.54
N ARG A 107 -21.09 12.37 -11.50
CA ARG A 107 -20.99 11.76 -10.17
C ARG A 107 -22.37 11.51 -9.56
N GLY A 108 -23.28 12.48 -9.63
CA GLY A 108 -24.65 12.32 -9.17
C GLY A 108 -25.35 11.19 -9.89
N ARG A 109 -25.24 11.14 -11.23
CA ARG A 109 -25.81 10.10 -12.06
C ARG A 109 -25.23 8.71 -11.75
N LEU A 110 -23.90 8.58 -11.59
CA LEU A 110 -23.25 7.32 -11.21
C LEU A 110 -23.62 6.87 -9.81
N THR A 111 -23.84 7.79 -8.88
CA THR A 111 -24.29 7.43 -7.52
C THR A 111 -25.70 6.83 -7.53
N ARG A 112 -26.56 7.31 -8.44
CA ARG A 112 -27.94 6.86 -8.58
C ARG A 112 -28.07 5.58 -9.42
N GLU A 113 -27.34 5.48 -10.54
CA GLU A 113 -27.49 4.41 -11.55
C GLU A 113 -26.44 3.31 -11.40
N GLN A 114 -25.33 3.61 -10.72
CA GLN A 114 -24.14 2.78 -10.54
C GLN A 114 -23.42 2.45 -11.86
N GLN A 115 -24.11 1.89 -12.85
CA GLN A 115 -23.60 1.59 -14.19
C GLN A 115 -24.49 2.25 -15.23
N LEU A 116 -23.88 2.83 -16.26
CA LEU A 116 -24.63 3.45 -17.35
C LEU A 116 -24.83 2.46 -18.52
N PRO A 117 -25.89 2.65 -19.33
CA PRO A 117 -25.99 2.00 -20.63
C PRO A 117 -24.74 2.26 -21.48
N LEU A 118 -24.35 1.29 -22.30
CA LEU A 118 -23.13 1.40 -23.11
C LEU A 118 -23.17 2.63 -24.03
N GLU A 119 -24.28 2.85 -24.70
CA GLU A 119 -24.45 3.99 -25.63
C GLU A 119 -24.32 5.33 -24.92
N ASP A 120 -24.91 5.47 -23.72
CA ASP A 120 -24.80 6.68 -22.91
C ASP A 120 -23.35 6.94 -22.50
N ALA A 121 -22.66 5.88 -22.00
CA ALA A 121 -21.27 6.01 -21.60
C ALA A 121 -20.35 6.39 -22.77
N LEU A 122 -20.59 5.83 -23.96
CA LEU A 122 -19.85 6.18 -25.18
C LEU A 122 -20.16 7.60 -25.65
N GLN A 123 -21.44 8.03 -25.61
CA GLN A 123 -21.84 9.39 -25.99
C GLN A 123 -21.17 10.42 -25.06
N ILE A 124 -21.28 10.28 -23.74
CA ILE A 124 -20.63 11.14 -22.74
C ILE A 124 -19.12 11.21 -23.01
N THR A 125 -18.50 10.06 -23.28
CA THR A 125 -17.07 9.99 -23.55
C THR A 125 -16.68 10.76 -24.81
N ARG A 126 -17.48 10.68 -25.88
CA ARG A 126 -17.23 11.43 -27.13
C ARG A 126 -17.35 12.95 -26.91
N GLU A 127 -18.40 13.39 -26.22
CA GLU A 127 -18.63 14.81 -25.92
C GLU A 127 -17.49 15.40 -25.07
N VAL A 128 -17.04 14.66 -24.05
CA VAL A 128 -15.88 15.08 -23.22
C VAL A 128 -14.58 15.02 -24.02
N ALA A 129 -14.36 14.00 -24.85
CA ALA A 129 -13.17 13.90 -25.70
C ALA A 129 -13.09 15.03 -26.74
N ASP A 130 -14.23 15.46 -27.29
CA ASP A 130 -14.31 16.61 -28.22
C ASP A 130 -13.90 17.91 -27.51
N ALA A 131 -14.43 18.15 -26.31
CA ALA A 131 -14.02 19.27 -25.46
C ALA A 131 -12.51 19.29 -25.18
N LEU A 132 -11.97 18.11 -24.80
CA LEU A 132 -10.53 17.95 -24.53
C LEU A 132 -9.70 18.18 -25.80
N GLY A 133 -10.11 17.62 -26.93
CA GLY A 133 -9.42 17.78 -28.21
C GLY A 133 -9.31 19.24 -28.61
N TYR A 134 -10.37 20.01 -28.45
CA TYR A 134 -10.38 21.45 -28.66
C TYR A 134 -9.41 22.19 -27.72
N ALA A 135 -9.49 21.94 -26.43
CA ALA A 135 -8.60 22.58 -25.44
C ALA A 135 -7.12 22.23 -25.68
N HIS A 136 -6.81 20.96 -25.99
CA HIS A 136 -5.46 20.51 -26.31
C HIS A 136 -4.89 21.21 -27.58
N SER A 137 -5.73 21.48 -28.58
CA SER A 137 -5.30 22.20 -29.78
C SER A 137 -4.85 23.63 -29.47
N LEU A 138 -5.34 24.21 -28.40
CA LEU A 138 -4.97 25.53 -27.87
C LEU A 138 -3.86 25.45 -26.80
N GLY A 139 -3.26 24.27 -26.56
CA GLY A 139 -2.22 24.05 -25.56
C GLY A 139 -2.73 24.02 -24.11
N VAL A 140 -4.03 23.88 -23.90
CA VAL A 140 -4.66 23.83 -22.57
C VAL A 140 -4.92 22.38 -22.19
N VAL A 141 -4.36 21.92 -21.07
CA VAL A 141 -4.57 20.58 -20.49
C VAL A 141 -5.41 20.75 -19.23
N HIS A 142 -6.46 19.93 -19.07
CA HIS A 142 -7.42 20.06 -17.97
C HIS A 142 -6.85 19.62 -16.62
N ARG A 143 -6.17 18.48 -16.56
CA ARG A 143 -5.46 17.89 -15.39
C ARG A 143 -6.33 17.41 -14.23
N ASP A 144 -7.65 17.56 -14.28
CA ASP A 144 -8.58 17.11 -13.21
C ASP A 144 -9.90 16.59 -13.81
N ILE A 145 -9.83 15.76 -14.86
CA ILE A 145 -11.00 15.10 -15.43
C ILE A 145 -11.49 14.01 -14.48
N LYS A 146 -12.73 14.18 -14.01
CA LYS A 146 -13.42 13.26 -13.09
C LYS A 146 -14.94 13.47 -13.18
N PRO A 147 -15.76 12.54 -12.70
CA PRO A 147 -17.23 12.63 -12.81
C PRO A 147 -17.85 13.88 -12.17
N GLU A 148 -17.21 14.44 -11.14
CA GLU A 148 -17.66 15.67 -10.48
C GLU A 148 -17.56 16.91 -11.39
N ASN A 149 -16.60 16.90 -12.34
CA ASN A 149 -16.34 18.01 -13.25
C ASN A 149 -17.03 17.84 -14.63
N ILE A 150 -17.87 16.82 -14.80
CA ILE A 150 -18.70 16.58 -15.98
C ILE A 150 -20.15 16.80 -15.58
N LEU A 151 -20.75 17.86 -16.09
CA LEU A 151 -22.13 18.28 -15.80
C LEU A 151 -23.03 17.94 -16.98
N PHE A 152 -24.33 17.82 -16.75
CA PHE A 152 -25.31 17.63 -17.82
C PHE A 152 -26.12 18.90 -18.04
N GLU A 153 -26.05 19.45 -19.26
CA GLU A 153 -26.85 20.58 -19.69
C GLU A 153 -27.69 20.17 -20.91
N ALA A 154 -29.01 20.27 -20.80
CA ALA A 154 -29.94 19.83 -21.83
C ALA A 154 -29.70 18.39 -22.36
N GLY A 155 -29.22 17.48 -21.52
CA GLY A 155 -28.95 16.10 -21.87
C GLY A 155 -27.54 15.83 -22.41
N HIS A 156 -26.73 16.86 -22.63
CA HIS A 156 -25.35 16.77 -23.13
C HIS A 156 -24.32 16.94 -22.00
N ALA A 157 -23.18 16.23 -22.11
CA ALA A 157 -22.07 16.41 -21.19
C ALA A 157 -21.30 17.69 -21.45
N VAL A 158 -21.04 18.45 -20.40
CA VAL A 158 -20.27 19.70 -20.42
C VAL A 158 -19.18 19.63 -19.34
N VAL A 159 -17.96 19.94 -19.72
CA VAL A 159 -16.78 19.87 -18.82
C VAL A 159 -16.60 21.23 -18.15
N SER A 160 -16.52 21.22 -16.83
CA SER A 160 -16.26 22.39 -15.97
C SER A 160 -14.82 22.41 -15.46
N ASP A 161 -14.38 23.55 -14.94
CA ASP A 161 -13.11 23.70 -14.18
C ASP A 161 -11.82 23.54 -14.98
N PHE A 162 -11.79 23.91 -16.26
CA PHE A 162 -10.55 23.98 -17.05
C PHE A 162 -9.52 24.95 -16.45
N GLY A 163 -8.25 24.55 -16.45
CA GLY A 163 -7.08 25.39 -16.11
C GLY A 163 -6.80 25.58 -14.62
N ILE A 164 -7.72 25.25 -13.72
CA ILE A 164 -7.58 25.51 -12.28
C ILE A 164 -6.49 24.63 -11.64
N ALA A 165 -6.40 23.38 -12.05
CA ALA A 165 -5.37 22.45 -11.54
C ALA A 165 -3.94 22.92 -11.92
N ARG A 166 -3.78 23.62 -13.05
CA ARG A 166 -2.51 24.21 -13.48
C ARG A 166 -2.10 25.41 -12.63
N ALA A 167 -3.08 26.28 -12.29
CA ALA A 167 -2.84 27.40 -11.40
C ALA A 167 -2.29 26.93 -10.04
N ILE A 168 -2.88 25.89 -9.50
CA ILE A 168 -2.49 25.27 -8.23
C ILE A 168 -1.10 24.61 -8.32
N ALA A 169 -0.83 23.82 -9.35
CA ALA A 169 0.47 23.16 -9.55
C ALA A 169 1.61 24.17 -9.77
N ALA A 170 1.35 25.24 -10.52
CA ALA A 170 2.32 26.29 -10.82
C ALA A 170 2.68 27.17 -9.61
N ALA A 171 1.84 27.20 -8.57
CA ALA A 171 2.06 27.99 -7.35
C ALA A 171 2.93 27.34 -6.28
N GLY A 172 3.63 26.27 -6.61
CA GLY A 172 4.45 25.49 -5.66
C GLY A 172 3.64 24.39 -4.98
N GLY A 173 2.78 23.72 -5.74
CA GLY A 173 1.92 22.64 -5.27
C GLY A 173 2.62 21.44 -4.65
N GLU A 174 3.95 21.40 -4.60
CA GLU A 174 4.70 20.48 -3.75
C GLU A 174 4.33 20.63 -2.26
N LYS A 175 3.97 21.85 -1.80
CA LYS A 175 3.50 22.06 -0.42
C LYS A 175 2.01 21.73 -0.20
N LEU A 176 1.22 21.65 -1.26
CA LEU A 176 -0.21 21.29 -1.16
C LEU A 176 -0.46 19.78 -1.14
N THR A 177 0.50 18.98 -1.57
CA THR A 177 0.49 17.52 -1.41
C THR A 177 0.71 17.09 0.05
N GLU A 178 1.30 17.95 0.88
CA GLU A 178 1.49 17.68 2.32
C GLU A 178 0.19 17.77 3.13
N THR A 179 -0.87 18.43 2.66
CA THR A 179 -2.10 18.67 3.43
C THR A 179 -3.36 18.02 2.89
N GLY A 180 -3.28 17.04 1.99
CA GLY A 180 -4.44 16.23 1.62
C GLY A 180 -4.80 16.24 0.14
N LEU A 181 -4.09 15.46 -0.65
CA LEU A 181 -4.69 14.89 -1.85
C LEU A 181 -5.95 14.14 -1.40
N ALA A 182 -7.12 14.73 -1.64
CA ALA A 182 -8.36 14.02 -1.39
C ALA A 182 -8.33 12.72 -2.20
N VAL A 183 -8.64 11.60 -1.56
CA VAL A 183 -8.67 10.27 -2.18
C VAL A 183 -9.40 10.30 -3.53
N GLY A 184 -10.44 11.12 -3.66
CA GLY A 184 -11.22 11.30 -4.89
C GLY A 184 -10.41 11.80 -6.09
N THR A 185 -9.44 12.70 -5.93
CA THR A 185 -8.63 13.23 -7.04
C THR A 185 -7.59 12.21 -7.52
N ALA A 186 -7.00 11.41 -6.61
CA ALA A 186 -6.01 10.40 -6.96
C ALA A 186 -6.58 9.27 -7.85
N ILE A 187 -7.89 9.02 -7.76
CA ILE A 187 -8.58 7.97 -8.52
C ILE A 187 -8.47 8.15 -10.03
N TYR A 188 -8.51 9.39 -10.53
CA TYR A 188 -8.49 9.68 -11.97
C TYR A 188 -7.15 10.22 -12.46
N MET A 189 -6.24 10.60 -11.56
CA MET A 189 -4.93 11.15 -11.87
C MET A 189 -4.07 10.17 -12.68
N SER A 190 -3.36 10.65 -13.71
CA SER A 190 -2.45 9.81 -14.48
C SER A 190 -1.15 9.50 -13.70
N PRO A 191 -0.43 8.41 -14.04
CA PRO A 191 0.81 8.04 -13.36
C PRO A 191 1.89 9.13 -13.40
N GLU A 192 2.10 9.78 -14.55
CA GLU A 192 3.06 10.87 -14.72
C GLU A 192 2.68 12.13 -13.94
N GLN A 193 1.39 12.40 -13.84
CA GLN A 193 0.87 13.52 -13.05
C GLN A 193 1.11 13.28 -11.56
N ALA A 194 0.90 12.05 -11.10
CA ALA A 194 1.17 11.63 -9.73
C ALA A 194 2.66 11.66 -9.36
N ALA A 195 3.53 11.38 -10.35
CA ALA A 195 4.98 11.42 -10.18
C ALA A 195 5.59 12.82 -10.32
N GLY A 196 4.78 13.88 -10.52
CA GLY A 196 5.28 15.24 -10.75
C GLY A 196 5.99 15.42 -12.10
N GLY A 197 5.77 14.50 -13.05
CA GLY A 197 6.36 14.52 -14.39
C GLY A 197 5.72 15.52 -15.34
N THR A 198 6.19 15.52 -16.60
CA THR A 198 5.60 16.37 -17.65
C THR A 198 4.18 15.89 -18.00
N VAL A 199 3.20 16.76 -17.85
CA VAL A 199 1.78 16.49 -18.09
C VAL A 199 1.34 17.14 -19.39
N ASP A 200 0.83 16.34 -20.34
CA ASP A 200 0.25 16.79 -21.61
C ASP A 200 -1.17 16.24 -21.79
N GLY A 201 -1.79 16.46 -22.97
CA GLY A 201 -3.17 16.02 -23.24
C GLY A 201 -3.43 14.54 -23.08
N ARG A 202 -2.41 13.69 -23.14
CA ARG A 202 -2.53 12.24 -22.92
C ARG A 202 -2.85 11.90 -21.47
N SER A 203 -2.57 12.80 -20.53
CA SER A 203 -2.97 12.65 -19.13
C SER A 203 -4.48 12.81 -18.95
N ASP A 204 -5.11 13.75 -19.66
CA ASP A 204 -6.57 13.91 -19.65
C ASP A 204 -7.27 12.71 -20.31
N LEU A 205 -6.68 12.13 -21.37
CA LEU A 205 -7.21 10.91 -21.99
C LEU A 205 -7.11 9.69 -21.08
N TYR A 206 -6.07 9.62 -20.24
CA TYR A 206 -5.98 8.60 -19.18
C TYR A 206 -7.13 8.78 -18.17
N SER A 207 -7.34 10.02 -17.70
CA SER A 207 -8.40 10.32 -16.74
C SER A 207 -9.80 10.02 -17.33
N LEU A 208 -10.03 10.36 -18.60
CA LEU A 208 -11.26 10.04 -19.31
C LEU A 208 -11.43 8.52 -19.48
N GLY A 209 -10.36 7.78 -19.70
CA GLY A 209 -10.36 6.32 -19.70
C GLY A 209 -10.79 5.73 -18.35
N CYS A 210 -10.35 6.33 -17.23
CA CYS A 210 -10.83 5.93 -15.88
C CYS A 210 -12.32 6.21 -15.71
N VAL A 211 -12.81 7.37 -16.19
CA VAL A 211 -14.24 7.72 -16.12
C VAL A 211 -15.09 6.79 -16.97
N LEU A 212 -14.66 6.47 -18.20
CA LEU A 212 -15.38 5.53 -19.07
C LEU A 212 -15.42 4.12 -18.44
N TYR A 213 -14.31 3.67 -17.85
CA TYR A 213 -14.28 2.41 -17.12
C TYR A 213 -15.32 2.40 -16.01
N GLU A 214 -15.36 3.46 -15.17
CA GLU A 214 -16.31 3.58 -14.07
C GLU A 214 -17.77 3.64 -14.55
N MET A 215 -18.07 4.38 -15.62
CA MET A 215 -19.42 4.41 -16.20
C MET A 215 -19.92 3.02 -16.60
N LEU A 216 -19.04 2.16 -17.08
CA LEU A 216 -19.40 0.83 -17.56
C LEU A 216 -19.43 -0.22 -16.43
N VAL A 217 -18.55 -0.12 -15.44
CA VAL A 217 -18.35 -1.11 -14.39
C VAL A 217 -19.02 -0.72 -13.07
N GLY A 218 -19.21 0.59 -12.83
CA GLY A 218 -19.75 1.14 -11.59
C GLY A 218 -18.66 1.52 -10.57
N GLU A 219 -17.41 1.14 -10.80
CA GLU A 219 -16.26 1.49 -9.97
C GLU A 219 -15.06 1.89 -10.84
N PRO A 220 -14.21 2.81 -10.39
CA PRO A 220 -12.98 3.16 -11.10
C PRO A 220 -12.01 1.97 -11.23
N PRO A 221 -11.12 1.96 -12.25
CA PRO A 221 -10.21 0.84 -12.48
C PRO A 221 -9.21 0.61 -11.34
N PHE A 222 -8.88 1.65 -10.60
CA PHE A 222 -7.97 1.58 -9.46
C PHE A 222 -8.57 2.33 -8.27
N THR A 223 -8.84 1.59 -7.19
CA THR A 223 -9.40 2.10 -5.94
C THR A 223 -8.46 1.76 -4.78
N GLY A 224 -8.59 2.46 -3.67
CA GLY A 224 -7.78 2.17 -2.47
C GLY A 224 -8.13 3.08 -1.30
N PRO A 225 -7.73 2.71 -0.08
CA PRO A 225 -8.04 3.46 1.13
C PRO A 225 -7.30 4.81 1.24
N THR A 226 -6.21 4.98 0.52
CA THR A 226 -5.42 6.23 0.48
C THR A 226 -5.03 6.59 -0.94
N ALA A 227 -4.75 7.87 -1.19
CA ALA A 227 -4.28 8.34 -2.49
C ALA A 227 -3.00 7.60 -2.92
N GLN A 228 -2.05 7.37 -2.01
CA GLN A 228 -0.79 6.67 -2.29
C GLN A 228 -1.02 5.23 -2.75
N VAL A 229 -1.95 4.50 -2.12
CA VAL A 229 -2.30 3.13 -2.54
C VAL A 229 -2.88 3.13 -3.95
N ILE A 230 -3.76 4.08 -4.27
CA ILE A 230 -4.34 4.21 -5.61
C ILE A 230 -3.23 4.47 -6.64
N LEU A 231 -2.31 5.39 -6.35
CA LEU A 231 -1.21 5.74 -7.24
C LEU A 231 -0.21 4.59 -7.42
N ALA A 232 0.09 3.85 -6.36
CA ALA A 232 0.92 2.65 -6.43
C ALA A 232 0.28 1.58 -7.33
N ARG A 233 -1.03 1.32 -7.17
CA ARG A 233 -1.77 0.38 -8.01
C ARG A 233 -1.75 0.76 -9.49
N LYS A 234 -1.96 2.04 -9.80
CA LYS A 234 -1.88 2.57 -11.17
C LYS A 234 -0.52 2.33 -11.83
N SER A 235 0.55 2.40 -11.05
CA SER A 235 1.92 2.20 -11.55
C SER A 235 2.29 0.72 -11.74
N THR A 236 1.71 -0.18 -10.94
CA THR A 236 2.13 -1.59 -10.87
C THR A 236 1.12 -2.57 -11.48
N GLU A 237 -0.19 -2.35 -11.28
CA GLU A 237 -1.21 -3.29 -11.70
C GLU A 237 -1.64 -3.09 -13.17
N SER A 238 -2.08 -4.16 -13.80
CA SER A 238 -2.78 -4.08 -15.09
C SER A 238 -4.20 -3.56 -14.87
N VAL A 239 -4.77 -2.93 -15.90
CA VAL A 239 -6.19 -2.53 -15.90
C VAL A 239 -7.05 -3.78 -15.74
N PRO A 240 -7.98 -3.82 -14.76
CA PRO A 240 -8.87 -4.98 -14.60
C PRO A 240 -9.76 -5.15 -15.84
N SER A 241 -10.02 -6.40 -16.22
CA SER A 241 -10.86 -6.67 -17.38
C SER A 241 -12.30 -6.20 -17.16
N LEU A 242 -12.80 -5.33 -18.07
CA LEU A 242 -14.19 -4.88 -18.03
C LEU A 242 -15.15 -6.01 -18.31
N ARG A 243 -14.80 -6.90 -19.25
CA ARG A 243 -15.65 -8.02 -19.68
C ARG A 243 -15.78 -9.10 -18.62
N ALA A 244 -14.83 -9.14 -17.68
CA ALA A 244 -14.97 -9.99 -16.50
C ALA A 244 -16.08 -9.53 -15.55
N VAL A 245 -16.43 -8.22 -15.57
CA VAL A 245 -17.48 -7.63 -14.73
C VAL A 245 -18.78 -7.45 -15.55
N ARG A 246 -18.66 -7.02 -16.80
CA ARG A 246 -19.79 -6.76 -17.72
C ARG A 246 -19.51 -7.36 -19.09
N GLU A 247 -19.92 -8.61 -19.28
CA GLU A 247 -19.66 -9.40 -20.49
C GLU A 247 -20.20 -8.75 -21.79
N THR A 248 -21.25 -7.94 -21.67
CA THR A 248 -21.89 -7.23 -22.81
C THR A 248 -21.05 -6.09 -23.39
N VAL A 249 -19.92 -5.71 -22.74
CA VAL A 249 -19.02 -4.68 -23.27
C VAL A 249 -18.27 -5.24 -24.49
N PRO A 250 -18.29 -4.55 -25.64
CA PRO A 250 -17.54 -4.98 -26.81
C PRO A 250 -16.03 -5.03 -26.55
N GLU A 251 -15.34 -5.98 -27.15
CA GLU A 251 -13.89 -6.16 -27.00
C GLU A 251 -13.09 -4.91 -27.45
N VAL A 252 -13.59 -4.23 -28.49
CA VAL A 252 -12.98 -2.99 -28.97
C VAL A 252 -12.99 -1.89 -27.92
N VAL A 253 -14.06 -1.79 -27.12
CA VAL A 253 -14.19 -0.79 -26.04
C VAL A 253 -13.22 -1.12 -24.91
N GLU A 254 -13.14 -2.40 -24.49
CA GLU A 254 -12.19 -2.86 -23.48
C GLU A 254 -10.74 -2.60 -23.92
N HIS A 255 -10.40 -2.94 -25.18
CA HIS A 255 -9.07 -2.69 -25.72
C HIS A 255 -8.73 -1.19 -25.77
N THR A 256 -9.69 -0.36 -26.17
CA THR A 256 -9.51 1.09 -26.22
C THR A 256 -9.29 1.69 -24.84
N ILE A 257 -10.05 1.27 -23.82
CA ILE A 257 -9.86 1.68 -22.44
C ILE A 257 -8.49 1.21 -21.93
N SER A 258 -8.12 -0.04 -22.15
CA SER A 258 -6.81 -0.59 -21.73
C SER A 258 -5.65 0.20 -22.33
N LYS A 259 -5.76 0.62 -23.62
CA LYS A 259 -4.76 1.47 -24.26
C LYS A 259 -4.74 2.89 -23.72
N ALA A 260 -5.89 3.50 -23.44
CA ALA A 260 -5.96 4.82 -22.81
C ALA A 260 -5.32 4.83 -21.41
N LEU A 261 -5.46 3.71 -20.69
CA LEU A 261 -4.92 3.49 -19.35
C LEU A 261 -3.49 2.90 -19.33
N ALA A 262 -2.78 2.88 -20.46
CA ALA A 262 -1.38 2.46 -20.51
C ALA A 262 -0.51 3.30 -19.57
N LYS A 263 0.43 2.67 -18.88
CA LYS A 263 1.27 3.30 -17.85
C LYS A 263 2.18 4.38 -18.45
N VAL A 264 2.77 4.09 -19.61
CA VAL A 264 3.66 5.01 -20.33
C VAL A 264 2.83 5.90 -21.27
N PRO A 265 2.92 7.24 -21.18
CA PRO A 265 2.14 8.15 -22.03
C PRO A 265 2.33 7.90 -23.54
N ALA A 266 3.51 7.42 -23.96
CA ALA A 266 3.80 7.12 -25.37
C ALA A 266 2.95 5.96 -25.94
N ASP A 267 2.48 5.05 -25.09
CA ASP A 267 1.69 3.89 -25.49
C ASP A 267 0.19 4.19 -25.57
N ARG A 268 -0.24 5.39 -25.13
CA ARG A 268 -1.62 5.86 -25.17
C ARG A 268 -1.97 6.44 -26.53
N PHE A 269 -3.20 6.92 -26.67
CA PHE A 269 -3.63 7.69 -27.84
C PHE A 269 -2.96 9.07 -27.84
N ALA A 270 -2.43 9.47 -28.99
CA ALA A 270 -1.76 10.77 -29.13
C ALA A 270 -2.72 11.95 -29.08
N THR A 271 -3.97 11.76 -29.48
CA THR A 271 -5.02 12.81 -29.52
C THR A 271 -6.38 12.24 -29.11
N ALA A 272 -7.29 13.12 -28.68
CA ALA A 272 -8.66 12.79 -28.35
C ALA A 272 -9.41 12.17 -29.56
N ALA A 273 -9.20 12.70 -30.75
CA ALA A 273 -9.79 12.15 -31.98
C ALA A 273 -9.39 10.68 -32.21
N ARG A 274 -8.12 10.33 -32.03
CA ARG A 274 -7.68 8.93 -32.13
C ARG A 274 -8.29 8.02 -31.09
N PHE A 275 -8.59 8.55 -29.90
CA PHE A 275 -9.25 7.80 -28.84
C PHE A 275 -10.72 7.54 -29.21
N THR A 276 -11.46 8.55 -29.72
CA THR A 276 -12.85 8.38 -30.17
C THR A 276 -12.97 7.50 -31.39
N ASP A 277 -12.09 7.66 -32.40
CA ASP A 277 -12.03 6.78 -33.59
C ASP A 277 -11.90 5.30 -33.18
N ALA A 278 -11.07 5.02 -32.14
CA ALA A 278 -10.87 3.65 -31.68
C ALA A 278 -12.09 3.07 -30.96
N LEU A 279 -12.93 3.90 -30.32
CA LEU A 279 -14.20 3.48 -29.70
C LEU A 279 -15.26 3.14 -30.76
N GLU A 280 -15.20 3.77 -31.95
CA GLU A 280 -16.15 3.59 -33.02
C GLU A 280 -15.77 2.48 -34.01
N ALA A 281 -14.51 2.08 -34.05
CA ALA A 281 -14.03 1.02 -34.90
C ALA A 281 -14.67 -0.32 -34.52
N GLY A 282 -15.83 -0.63 -35.11
CA GLY A 282 -16.46 -1.96 -35.06
C GLY A 282 -15.50 -3.05 -35.55
N PRO A 283 -15.81 -4.35 -35.43
CA PRO A 283 -14.92 -5.45 -35.76
C PRO A 283 -14.64 -5.61 -37.26
N THR A 284 -14.17 -4.55 -37.93
CA THR A 284 -13.79 -4.56 -39.35
C THR A 284 -12.52 -3.74 -39.56
N ALA A 285 -11.37 -4.35 -39.34
CA ALA A 285 -10.16 -4.04 -40.12
C ALA A 285 -9.13 -5.16 -39.95
N ARG A 286 -9.30 -6.21 -40.75
CA ARG A 286 -8.27 -7.19 -41.05
C ARG A 286 -7.24 -6.53 -41.96
N PRO A 287 -5.94 -6.64 -41.74
CA PRO A 287 -4.93 -6.07 -42.64
C PRO A 287 -5.03 -6.77 -44.01
N PRO A 288 -4.74 -6.09 -45.14
CA PRO A 288 -4.90 -6.65 -46.49
C PRO A 288 -3.90 -7.78 -46.69
N SER A 289 -4.45 -8.95 -47.11
CA SER A 289 -3.71 -10.12 -47.55
C SER A 289 -3.14 -9.92 -48.96
N PRO A 290 -1.93 -10.36 -49.29
CA PRO A 290 -1.44 -10.35 -50.67
C PRO A 290 -2.11 -11.39 -51.54
N PRO A 291 -2.11 -11.20 -52.87
CA PRO A 291 -2.97 -11.93 -53.79
C PRO A 291 -2.61 -13.42 -53.93
N ALA A 292 -3.66 -14.24 -53.96
CA ALA A 292 -3.59 -15.69 -54.13
C ALA A 292 -3.16 -16.11 -55.55
N ARG A 293 -2.17 -16.97 -55.63
CA ARG A 293 -1.96 -17.86 -56.77
C ARG A 293 -1.72 -19.30 -56.27
N HIS A 294 -2.49 -20.27 -56.92
CA HIS A 294 -2.39 -21.74 -56.82
C HIS A 294 -3.30 -22.43 -55.81
N ALA A 295 -4.57 -22.45 -56.21
CA ALA A 295 -5.51 -23.50 -55.74
C ALA A 295 -5.44 -24.68 -56.70
N ARG A 296 -4.92 -25.84 -56.27
CA ARG A 296 -5.33 -27.16 -56.82
C ARG A 296 -4.64 -28.40 -56.23
N LYS A 297 -4.15 -28.39 -54.98
CA LYS A 297 -3.67 -29.65 -54.33
C LYS A 297 -4.03 -29.77 -52.82
N ILE A 298 -5.14 -29.18 -52.39
CA ILE A 298 -5.40 -29.00 -50.95
C ILE A 298 -6.51 -29.89 -50.38
N TRP A 299 -7.24 -30.66 -51.21
CA TRP A 299 -8.39 -31.41 -50.71
C TRP A 299 -8.05 -32.70 -49.92
N VAL A 300 -6.89 -33.29 -50.10
CA VAL A 300 -6.49 -34.47 -49.32
C VAL A 300 -5.85 -34.08 -47.98
N GLY A 301 -5.19 -32.93 -47.90
CA GLY A 301 -4.65 -32.39 -46.66
C GLY A 301 -5.70 -31.78 -45.72
N ALA A 302 -6.79 -31.23 -46.30
CA ALA A 302 -7.88 -30.65 -45.54
C ALA A 302 -8.69 -31.67 -44.74
N LEU A 303 -8.88 -32.90 -45.27
CA LEU A 303 -9.58 -33.95 -44.53
C LEU A 303 -8.72 -34.48 -43.36
N ALA A 304 -7.42 -34.66 -43.58
CA ALA A 304 -6.50 -35.07 -42.50
C ALA A 304 -6.34 -33.97 -41.41
N ALA A 305 -6.30 -32.71 -41.81
CA ALA A 305 -6.28 -31.58 -40.91
C ALA A 305 -7.60 -31.41 -40.14
N ALA A 306 -8.75 -31.65 -40.77
CA ALA A 306 -10.05 -31.64 -40.12
C ALA A 306 -10.21 -32.78 -39.09
N VAL A 307 -9.73 -33.97 -39.41
CA VAL A 307 -9.71 -35.11 -38.46
C VAL A 307 -8.74 -34.84 -37.30
N LEU A 308 -7.57 -34.27 -37.56
CA LEU A 308 -6.64 -33.90 -36.55
C LEU A 308 -7.18 -32.76 -35.69
N ALA A 309 -7.83 -31.75 -36.31
CA ALA A 309 -8.50 -30.65 -35.58
C ALA A 309 -9.68 -31.17 -34.75
N ALA A 310 -10.45 -32.14 -35.22
CA ALA A 310 -11.52 -32.79 -34.46
C ALA A 310 -10.96 -33.60 -33.28
N VAL A 311 -9.88 -34.34 -33.48
CA VAL A 311 -9.21 -35.08 -32.40
C VAL A 311 -8.58 -34.12 -31.36
N VAL A 312 -7.98 -33.01 -31.82
CA VAL A 312 -7.46 -31.96 -30.94
C VAL A 312 -8.60 -31.19 -30.23
N ALA A 313 -9.70 -30.91 -30.93
CA ALA A 313 -10.88 -30.29 -30.34
C ALA A 313 -11.56 -31.20 -29.30
N ILE A 314 -11.65 -32.51 -29.57
CA ILE A 314 -12.14 -33.50 -28.61
C ILE A 314 -11.14 -33.63 -27.42
N GLY A 315 -9.82 -33.64 -27.69
CA GLY A 315 -8.79 -33.65 -26.66
C GLY A 315 -8.74 -32.37 -25.83
N LEU A 316 -9.09 -31.21 -26.40
CA LEU A 316 -9.22 -29.93 -25.72
C LEU A 316 -10.56 -29.80 -24.98
N SER A 317 -11.64 -30.38 -25.47
CA SER A 317 -12.94 -30.39 -24.79
C SER A 317 -13.03 -31.43 -23.66
N THR A 318 -12.12 -32.40 -23.60
CA THR A 318 -11.98 -33.33 -22.48
C THR A 318 -10.96 -32.88 -21.43
N ARG A 319 -10.31 -31.70 -21.61
CA ARG A 319 -9.63 -31.09 -20.50
C ARG A 319 -10.69 -30.72 -19.46
N PRO A 320 -10.62 -31.26 -18.23
CA PRO A 320 -11.53 -30.82 -17.19
C PRO A 320 -11.39 -29.28 -17.13
N ALA A 321 -12.51 -28.57 -17.28
CA ALA A 321 -12.53 -27.13 -17.04
C ALA A 321 -11.81 -26.90 -15.73
N THR A 322 -10.70 -26.18 -15.73
CA THR A 322 -10.02 -25.75 -14.51
C THR A 322 -11.09 -25.00 -13.73
N ALA A 323 -11.64 -25.66 -12.73
CA ALA A 323 -12.66 -25.08 -11.87
C ALA A 323 -12.09 -23.75 -11.37
N ALA A 324 -12.76 -22.65 -11.63
CA ALA A 324 -12.33 -21.33 -11.19
C ALA A 324 -12.01 -21.41 -9.69
N LEU A 325 -10.78 -21.05 -9.32
CA LEU A 325 -10.32 -21.06 -7.94
C LEU A 325 -11.28 -20.22 -7.10
N ARG A 326 -11.83 -20.80 -6.04
CA ARG A 326 -12.74 -20.09 -5.14
C ARG A 326 -11.92 -19.36 -4.09
N THR A 327 -12.17 -18.07 -3.93
CA THR A 327 -11.41 -17.20 -3.03
C THR A 327 -12.11 -17.07 -1.68
N VAL A 328 -11.36 -17.18 -0.59
CA VAL A 328 -11.88 -17.12 0.78
C VAL A 328 -10.93 -16.35 1.70
N ALA A 329 -11.49 -15.64 2.68
CA ALA A 329 -10.73 -15.06 3.77
C ALA A 329 -11.33 -15.50 5.13
N VAL A 330 -10.47 -15.82 6.07
CA VAL A 330 -10.84 -16.13 7.46
C VAL A 330 -10.60 -14.87 8.28
N LEU A 331 -11.67 -14.27 8.81
CA LEU A 331 -11.58 -13.12 9.69
C LEU A 331 -11.12 -13.56 11.08
N TYR A 332 -10.54 -12.63 11.85
CA TYR A 332 -10.18 -12.93 13.23
C TYR A 332 -11.42 -13.33 14.02
N PHE A 333 -11.34 -14.46 14.71
CA PHE A 333 -12.40 -14.93 15.57
C PHE A 333 -12.48 -14.05 16.83
N ASP A 334 -13.69 -13.74 17.25
CA ASP A 334 -13.95 -13.00 18.47
C ASP A 334 -13.72 -13.90 19.70
N TYR A 335 -13.02 -13.37 20.69
CA TYR A 335 -12.83 -14.05 21.95
C TYR A 335 -13.89 -13.58 22.96
N LEU A 336 -14.79 -14.48 23.37
CA LEU A 336 -15.96 -14.17 24.20
C LEU A 336 -15.71 -14.55 25.68
N SER A 337 -14.72 -13.92 26.32
CA SER A 337 -14.48 -14.02 27.75
C SER A 337 -13.86 -12.72 28.30
N ARG A 338 -14.09 -12.48 29.60
CA ARG A 338 -13.41 -11.38 30.33
C ARG A 338 -11.98 -11.74 30.73
N ASP A 339 -11.71 -13.03 30.92
CA ASP A 339 -10.36 -13.53 31.18
C ASP A 339 -9.61 -13.62 29.83
N THR A 340 -8.53 -12.89 29.69
CA THR A 340 -7.73 -12.83 28.48
C THR A 340 -6.62 -13.88 28.41
N ALA A 341 -6.47 -14.72 29.45
CA ALA A 341 -5.42 -15.72 29.50
C ALA A 341 -5.47 -16.71 28.33
N ASP A 342 -6.67 -17.01 27.83
CA ASP A 342 -6.94 -17.92 26.72
C ASP A 342 -7.27 -17.22 25.40
N ALA A 343 -7.05 -15.89 25.28
CA ALA A 343 -7.34 -15.13 24.05
C ALA A 343 -6.55 -15.64 22.83
N TYR A 344 -5.41 -16.26 23.05
CA TYR A 344 -4.60 -16.91 22.01
C TYR A 344 -5.34 -18.02 21.25
N LEU A 345 -6.38 -18.64 21.85
CA LEU A 345 -7.18 -19.68 21.20
C LEU A 345 -7.94 -19.15 19.98
N ALA A 346 -8.49 -17.92 20.06
CA ALA A 346 -9.19 -17.30 18.93
C ALA A 346 -8.24 -16.99 17.78
N ASP A 347 -7.08 -16.42 18.09
CA ASP A 347 -6.04 -16.15 17.12
C ASP A 347 -5.49 -17.41 16.48
N GLY A 348 -5.23 -18.45 17.31
CA GLY A 348 -4.73 -19.72 16.86
C GLY A 348 -5.72 -20.48 15.98
N LEU A 349 -7.00 -20.43 16.31
CA LEU A 349 -8.06 -21.02 15.49
C LEU A 349 -8.14 -20.34 14.12
N THR A 350 -8.07 -19.02 14.08
CA THR A 350 -8.05 -18.24 12.84
C THR A 350 -6.86 -18.61 11.96
N GLU A 351 -5.67 -18.70 12.54
CA GLU A 351 -4.43 -19.01 11.81
C GLU A 351 -4.46 -20.42 11.21
N GLU A 352 -4.85 -21.40 12.01
CA GLU A 352 -4.85 -22.81 11.57
C GLU A 352 -5.94 -23.06 10.50
N ILE A 353 -7.15 -22.50 10.68
CA ILE A 353 -8.19 -22.61 9.65
C ILE A 353 -7.71 -21.97 8.34
N THR A 354 -7.05 -20.80 8.41
CA THR A 354 -6.47 -20.15 7.25
C THR A 354 -5.44 -21.05 6.57
N SER A 355 -4.52 -21.63 7.32
CA SER A 355 -3.48 -22.53 6.81
C SER A 355 -4.07 -23.77 6.17
N ARG A 356 -4.98 -24.46 6.88
CA ARG A 356 -5.63 -25.69 6.41
C ARG A 356 -6.47 -25.49 5.15
N LEU A 357 -7.15 -24.36 5.03
CA LEU A 357 -7.87 -24.02 3.81
C LEU A 357 -6.90 -23.75 2.65
N GLY A 358 -5.71 -23.21 2.93
CA GLY A 358 -4.64 -22.98 1.96
C GLY A 358 -4.09 -24.27 1.35
N ASP A 359 -4.12 -25.38 2.09
CA ASP A 359 -3.69 -26.70 1.61
C ASP A 359 -4.66 -27.33 0.59
N VAL A 360 -5.86 -26.74 0.43
CA VAL A 360 -6.86 -27.20 -0.55
C VAL A 360 -6.60 -26.54 -1.89
N GLY A 361 -5.99 -27.24 -2.83
CA GLY A 361 -5.52 -26.68 -4.12
C GLY A 361 -6.57 -26.01 -5.02
N ARG A 362 -7.85 -26.07 -4.68
CA ARG A 362 -8.96 -25.38 -5.36
C ARG A 362 -9.43 -24.11 -4.67
N LEU A 363 -8.84 -23.79 -3.52
CA LEU A 363 -9.12 -22.56 -2.78
C LEU A 363 -7.93 -21.61 -2.90
N GLN A 364 -8.23 -20.34 -3.02
CA GLN A 364 -7.28 -19.26 -2.80
C GLN A 364 -7.64 -18.57 -1.49
N VAL A 365 -6.78 -18.71 -0.51
CA VAL A 365 -7.02 -18.20 0.84
C VAL A 365 -6.22 -16.91 1.04
N LYS A 366 -6.88 -15.85 1.48
CA LYS A 366 -6.17 -14.63 1.87
C LYS A 366 -5.35 -14.86 3.12
N SER A 367 -4.14 -14.31 3.10
CA SER A 367 -3.23 -14.41 4.24
C SER A 367 -3.80 -13.70 5.48
N ARG A 368 -3.36 -14.14 6.65
CA ARG A 368 -3.70 -13.53 7.94
C ARG A 368 -3.38 -12.02 7.99
N SER A 369 -2.28 -11.60 7.40
CA SER A 369 -1.89 -10.20 7.35
C SER A 369 -2.89 -9.35 6.57
N ALA A 370 -3.46 -9.86 5.48
CA ALA A 370 -4.46 -9.15 4.69
C ALA A 370 -5.76 -8.86 5.47
N VAL A 371 -6.14 -9.73 6.40
CA VAL A 371 -7.35 -9.58 7.21
C VAL A 371 -7.14 -8.82 8.53
N ARG A 372 -5.88 -8.57 8.92
CA ARG A 372 -5.52 -7.94 10.20
C ARG A 372 -6.19 -6.58 10.42
N ARG A 373 -6.36 -5.79 9.37
CA ARG A 373 -7.01 -4.47 9.41
C ARG A 373 -8.48 -4.51 9.83
N PHE A 374 -9.12 -5.68 9.78
CA PHE A 374 -10.51 -5.88 10.18
C PHE A 374 -10.66 -6.46 11.59
N ARG A 375 -9.54 -6.64 12.32
CA ARG A 375 -9.55 -7.14 13.70
C ARG A 375 -10.22 -6.11 14.62
N GLY A 376 -11.25 -6.53 15.35
CA GLY A 376 -11.98 -5.67 16.29
C GLY A 376 -12.85 -4.60 15.63
N ALA A 377 -12.96 -4.59 14.30
CA ALA A 377 -13.94 -3.76 13.62
C ALA A 377 -15.36 -4.26 13.95
N THR A 378 -16.28 -3.34 14.19
CA THR A 378 -17.70 -3.69 14.25
C THR A 378 -18.10 -4.16 12.85
N LEU A 379 -18.29 -5.47 12.68
CA LEU A 379 -18.51 -6.11 11.38
C LEU A 379 -19.96 -5.85 10.89
N THR A 380 -20.29 -4.59 10.61
CA THR A 380 -21.64 -4.19 10.17
C THR A 380 -21.87 -4.40 8.67
N ASP A 381 -20.79 -4.45 7.86
CA ASP A 381 -20.88 -4.68 6.41
C ASP A 381 -19.84 -5.71 5.95
N LEU A 382 -20.20 -6.99 6.05
CA LEU A 382 -19.37 -8.11 5.61
C LEU A 382 -19.16 -8.13 4.09
N ALA A 383 -20.12 -7.61 3.32
CA ALA A 383 -19.99 -7.50 1.88
C ALA A 383 -18.90 -6.46 1.49
N ALA A 384 -18.80 -5.35 2.23
CA ALA A 384 -17.72 -4.39 2.03
C ALA A 384 -16.34 -5.00 2.35
N ILE A 385 -16.25 -5.81 3.42
CA ILE A 385 -15.02 -6.53 3.75
C ILE A 385 -14.64 -7.51 2.64
N GLY A 386 -15.61 -8.27 2.13
CA GLY A 386 -15.40 -9.21 1.02
C GLY A 386 -14.90 -8.50 -0.24
N ARG A 387 -15.49 -7.37 -0.59
CA ARG A 387 -15.04 -6.54 -1.71
C ARG A 387 -13.61 -6.02 -1.48
N ALA A 388 -13.33 -5.51 -0.28
CA ALA A 388 -12.02 -4.97 0.06
C ALA A 388 -10.90 -6.03 0.04
N LEU A 389 -11.23 -7.29 0.31
CA LEU A 389 -10.31 -8.43 0.25
C LEU A 389 -10.30 -9.11 -1.13
N GLY A 390 -11.28 -8.82 -2.00
CA GLY A 390 -11.41 -9.46 -3.31
C GLY A 390 -11.72 -10.95 -3.20
N VAL A 391 -12.55 -11.34 -2.23
CA VAL A 391 -12.89 -12.77 -1.98
C VAL A 391 -14.36 -13.05 -2.23
N GLY A 392 -14.64 -14.30 -2.61
CA GLY A 392 -16.02 -14.78 -2.78
C GLY A 392 -16.69 -15.22 -1.48
N TYR A 393 -15.88 -15.57 -0.48
CA TYR A 393 -16.38 -16.07 0.81
C TYR A 393 -15.59 -15.48 1.97
N LEU A 394 -16.31 -15.23 3.09
CA LEU A 394 -15.72 -14.89 4.38
C LEU A 394 -16.05 -15.98 5.40
N VAL A 395 -15.08 -16.35 6.20
CA VAL A 395 -15.26 -17.17 7.39
C VAL A 395 -15.12 -16.26 8.60
N GLU A 396 -16.13 -16.23 9.45
CA GLU A 396 -16.09 -15.52 10.73
C GLU A 396 -16.51 -16.44 11.87
N GLY A 397 -16.16 -16.10 13.08
CA GLY A 397 -16.54 -16.91 14.21
C GLY A 397 -16.20 -16.30 15.57
N SER A 398 -16.54 -17.05 16.60
CA SER A 398 -16.21 -16.69 17.98
C SER A 398 -15.75 -17.92 18.76
N VAL A 399 -14.92 -17.68 19.78
CA VAL A 399 -14.41 -18.69 20.70
C VAL A 399 -14.76 -18.31 22.12
N GLN A 400 -15.34 -19.24 22.84
CA GLN A 400 -15.72 -19.11 24.26
C GLN A 400 -15.12 -20.26 25.06
N PRO A 401 -14.17 -20.01 25.97
CA PRO A 401 -13.71 -21.04 26.91
C PRO A 401 -14.80 -21.33 27.95
N ALA A 402 -14.94 -22.60 28.33
CA ALA A 402 -15.90 -23.09 29.31
C ALA A 402 -15.22 -24.17 30.18
N GLY A 403 -14.38 -23.75 31.11
CA GLY A 403 -13.56 -24.64 31.94
C GLY A 403 -12.52 -25.41 31.09
N ASP A 404 -12.61 -26.72 31.07
CA ASP A 404 -11.76 -27.62 30.27
C ASP A 404 -12.24 -27.79 28.82
N ARG A 405 -13.31 -27.09 28.44
CA ARG A 405 -13.91 -27.14 27.10
C ARG A 405 -13.77 -25.83 26.36
N VAL A 406 -13.83 -25.90 25.04
CA VAL A 406 -13.83 -24.76 24.14
C VAL A 406 -15.04 -24.86 23.22
N ARG A 407 -15.86 -23.82 23.24
CA ARG A 407 -16.98 -23.67 22.32
C ARG A 407 -16.58 -22.70 21.19
N ALA A 408 -16.72 -23.14 19.95
CA ALA A 408 -16.50 -22.31 18.77
C ALA A 408 -17.79 -22.23 17.96
N SER A 409 -18.17 -21.00 17.59
CA SER A 409 -19.20 -20.73 16.58
C SER A 409 -18.53 -20.28 15.30
N VAL A 410 -18.89 -20.87 14.15
CA VAL A 410 -18.30 -20.55 12.87
C VAL A 410 -19.40 -20.30 11.84
N ARG A 411 -19.24 -19.27 11.03
CA ARG A 411 -20.15 -18.91 9.95
C ARG A 411 -19.39 -18.72 8.65
N LEU A 412 -19.94 -19.23 7.55
CA LEU A 412 -19.48 -18.95 6.18
C LEU A 412 -20.44 -17.95 5.55
N ILE A 413 -19.91 -16.87 5.05
CA ILE A 413 -20.65 -15.75 4.48
C ILE A 413 -20.33 -15.66 2.99
N ASP A 414 -21.35 -15.52 2.14
CA ASP A 414 -21.14 -15.10 0.76
C ASP A 414 -20.73 -13.62 0.75
N ALA A 415 -19.53 -13.34 0.28
CA ALA A 415 -18.93 -12.02 0.35
C ALA A 415 -19.58 -10.99 -0.60
N LYS A 416 -20.35 -11.43 -1.61
CA LYS A 416 -21.09 -10.54 -2.51
C LYS A 416 -22.38 -10.04 -1.90
N THR A 417 -23.10 -10.94 -1.24
CA THR A 417 -24.42 -10.66 -0.71
C THR A 417 -24.42 -10.29 0.78
N GLY A 418 -23.35 -10.64 1.51
CA GLY A 418 -23.27 -10.50 2.95
C GLY A 418 -24.12 -11.51 3.74
N PHE A 419 -24.80 -12.46 3.06
CA PHE A 419 -25.63 -13.45 3.72
C PHE A 419 -24.83 -14.67 4.16
N GLN A 420 -25.24 -15.24 5.31
CA GLN A 420 -24.71 -16.50 5.80
C GLN A 420 -25.13 -17.63 4.88
N VAL A 421 -24.16 -18.41 4.39
CA VAL A 421 -24.36 -19.59 3.54
C VAL A 421 -24.39 -20.85 4.37
N TRP A 422 -23.60 -20.87 5.45
CA TRP A 422 -23.48 -22.01 6.35
C TRP A 422 -23.06 -21.53 7.75
N GLY A 423 -23.37 -22.28 8.78
CA GLY A 423 -22.89 -22.07 10.13
C GLY A 423 -23.00 -23.29 10.99
N SER A 424 -22.08 -23.45 11.91
CA SER A 424 -22.03 -24.56 12.86
C SER A 424 -21.47 -24.13 14.22
N GLN A 425 -21.83 -24.88 15.24
CA GLN A 425 -21.29 -24.73 16.59
C GLN A 425 -20.60 -26.03 17.01
N TYR A 426 -19.44 -25.87 17.59
CA TYR A 426 -18.60 -26.95 18.09
C TYR A 426 -18.39 -26.80 19.58
N ASP A 427 -18.42 -27.90 20.30
CA ASP A 427 -18.11 -27.95 21.73
C ASP A 427 -17.16 -29.15 21.94
N ARG A 428 -15.90 -28.90 22.26
CA ARG A 428 -14.84 -29.90 22.38
C ARG A 428 -14.03 -29.71 23.66
N ALA A 429 -13.44 -30.77 24.14
CA ALA A 429 -12.43 -30.66 25.20
C ALA A 429 -11.21 -29.89 24.70
N ARG A 430 -10.55 -29.13 25.58
CA ARG A 430 -9.36 -28.32 25.23
C ARG A 430 -8.21 -29.16 24.63
N GLN A 431 -8.05 -30.39 25.08
CA GLN A 431 -7.09 -31.34 24.52
C GLN A 431 -7.39 -31.73 23.07
N ASP A 432 -8.64 -31.55 22.60
CA ASP A 432 -9.09 -31.90 21.26
C ASP A 432 -9.08 -30.68 20.30
N LEU A 433 -8.36 -29.60 20.64
CA LEU A 433 -8.36 -28.35 19.89
C LEU A 433 -7.86 -28.55 18.44
N LEU A 434 -6.88 -29.41 18.21
CA LEU A 434 -6.41 -29.78 16.87
C LEU A 434 -7.52 -30.42 16.03
N LEU A 435 -8.31 -31.33 16.63
CA LEU A 435 -9.44 -31.96 15.95
C LEU A 435 -10.55 -30.93 15.64
N LEU A 436 -10.78 -30.01 16.56
CA LEU A 436 -11.73 -28.92 16.36
C LEU A 436 -11.41 -28.08 15.13
N GLN A 437 -10.15 -27.69 14.98
CA GLN A 437 -9.68 -26.87 13.85
C GLN A 437 -9.76 -27.64 12.53
N GLU A 438 -9.38 -28.92 12.55
CA GLU A 438 -9.48 -29.82 11.40
C GLU A 438 -10.94 -30.01 10.97
N ASP A 439 -11.86 -30.24 11.91
CA ASP A 439 -13.29 -30.37 11.63
C ASP A 439 -13.86 -29.10 10.99
N ILE A 440 -13.53 -27.92 11.55
CA ILE A 440 -13.99 -26.62 11.03
C ILE A 440 -13.45 -26.38 9.62
N ALA A 441 -12.14 -26.51 9.41
CA ALA A 441 -11.51 -26.23 8.13
C ALA A 441 -12.01 -27.19 7.05
N ARG A 442 -12.19 -28.47 7.38
CA ARG A 442 -12.73 -29.49 6.48
C ARG A 442 -14.16 -29.16 6.06
N GLU A 443 -15.02 -28.79 7.03
CA GLU A 443 -16.40 -28.50 6.75
C GLU A 443 -16.53 -27.23 5.89
N VAL A 444 -15.81 -26.16 6.23
CA VAL A 444 -15.75 -24.93 5.43
C VAL A 444 -15.26 -25.23 4.01
N ALA A 445 -14.20 -26.04 3.86
CA ALA A 445 -13.69 -26.43 2.54
C ALA A 445 -14.74 -27.20 1.70
N ILE A 446 -15.53 -28.07 2.35
CA ILE A 446 -16.63 -28.80 1.69
C ILE A 446 -17.73 -27.83 1.26
N GLN A 447 -18.11 -26.89 2.09
CA GLN A 447 -19.14 -25.91 1.77
C GLN A 447 -18.74 -25.00 0.60
N ILE A 448 -17.46 -24.63 0.51
CA ILE A 448 -16.95 -23.78 -0.56
C ILE A 448 -16.67 -24.61 -1.83
N ALA A 449 -15.95 -25.73 -1.73
CA ALA A 449 -15.46 -26.50 -2.88
C ALA A 449 -16.41 -27.63 -3.35
N GLY A 450 -17.43 -27.95 -2.58
CA GLY A 450 -18.43 -29.01 -2.80
C GLY A 450 -17.98 -30.36 -2.28
N ARG A 451 -16.86 -30.92 -2.75
CA ARG A 451 -16.30 -32.20 -2.23
C ARG A 451 -14.79 -32.13 -2.13
N LEU A 452 -14.23 -32.81 -1.18
CA LEU A 452 -12.78 -32.96 -1.05
C LEU A 452 -12.27 -34.05 -1.99
N LEU A 453 -11.22 -33.72 -2.75
CA LEU A 453 -10.47 -34.72 -3.55
C LEU A 453 -9.58 -35.58 -2.64
N PRO A 454 -9.07 -36.73 -3.12
CA PRO A 454 -8.16 -37.54 -2.33
C PRO A 454 -6.92 -36.78 -1.85
N ALA A 455 -6.36 -35.89 -2.68
CA ALA A 455 -5.24 -35.03 -2.30
C ALA A 455 -5.59 -34.03 -1.18
N ASP A 456 -6.79 -33.40 -1.25
CA ASP A 456 -7.28 -32.49 -0.20
C ASP A 456 -7.44 -33.24 1.14
N ARG A 457 -7.95 -34.48 1.11
CA ARG A 457 -8.09 -35.32 2.32
C ARG A 457 -6.74 -35.65 2.94
N ALA A 458 -5.77 -36.03 2.10
CA ALA A 458 -4.41 -36.33 2.55
C ALA A 458 -3.77 -35.08 3.22
N ALA A 459 -4.00 -33.88 2.66
CA ALA A 459 -3.53 -32.63 3.25
C ALA A 459 -4.16 -32.38 4.64
N PHE A 460 -5.46 -32.63 4.81
CA PHE A 460 -6.11 -32.53 6.14
C PHE A 460 -5.64 -33.59 7.14
N GLU A 461 -5.25 -34.79 6.68
CA GLU A 461 -4.72 -35.87 7.52
C GLU A 461 -3.26 -35.63 7.93
N ALA A 462 -2.52 -34.82 7.18
CA ALA A 462 -1.14 -34.42 7.49
C ALA A 462 -1.15 -33.43 8.66
N ARG A 463 -0.97 -33.95 9.87
CA ARG A 463 -0.92 -33.12 11.08
C ARG A 463 0.46 -32.57 11.33
N ALA A 464 0.53 -31.28 11.70
CA ALA A 464 1.77 -30.62 12.09
C ALA A 464 2.42 -31.27 13.32
N THR A 465 1.61 -31.75 14.25
CA THR A 465 2.01 -32.56 15.43
C THR A 465 0.86 -33.47 15.87
N ARG A 466 1.18 -34.55 16.57
CA ARG A 466 0.21 -35.45 17.23
C ARG A 466 0.12 -35.20 18.72
N GLN A 467 0.91 -34.27 19.26
CA GLN A 467 1.01 -33.97 20.69
C GLN A 467 0.16 -32.71 21.00
N PRO A 468 -1.01 -32.84 21.64
CA PRO A 468 -1.90 -31.70 21.92
C PRO A 468 -1.22 -30.61 22.75
N GLN A 469 -0.37 -30.99 23.71
CA GLN A 469 0.36 -30.04 24.55
C GLN A 469 1.40 -29.24 23.74
N ALA A 470 2.14 -29.91 22.84
CA ALA A 470 3.08 -29.21 21.94
C ALA A 470 2.36 -28.18 21.08
N TYR A 471 1.16 -28.52 20.62
CA TYR A 471 0.34 -27.63 19.83
C TYR A 471 -0.19 -26.43 20.64
N ASP A 472 -0.65 -26.62 21.87
CA ASP A 472 -1.08 -25.52 22.74
C ASP A 472 0.05 -24.50 22.98
N HIS A 473 1.25 -24.97 23.26
CA HIS A 473 2.45 -24.14 23.36
C HIS A 473 2.76 -23.39 22.04
N PHE A 474 2.64 -24.06 20.90
CA PHE A 474 2.84 -23.43 19.59
C PHE A 474 1.85 -22.26 19.36
N LEU A 475 0.58 -22.43 19.67
CA LEU A 475 -0.44 -21.38 19.55
C LEU A 475 -0.15 -20.18 20.48
N ARG A 476 0.30 -20.43 21.71
CA ARG A 476 0.72 -19.36 22.63
C ARG A 476 1.93 -18.60 22.07
N GLY A 477 2.91 -19.32 21.52
CA GLY A 477 4.04 -18.75 20.84
C GLY A 477 3.61 -17.82 19.70
N ASN A 478 2.70 -18.25 18.84
CA ASN A 478 2.14 -17.43 17.76
C ASN A 478 1.47 -16.15 18.28
N TYR A 479 0.67 -16.25 19.34
CA TYR A 479 0.01 -15.12 19.97
C TYR A 479 1.02 -14.08 20.50
N TYR A 480 2.07 -14.53 21.20
CA TYR A 480 3.11 -13.63 21.70
C TYR A 480 3.94 -13.01 20.59
N LEU A 481 4.27 -13.76 19.54
CA LEU A 481 5.06 -13.29 18.41
C LEU A 481 4.36 -12.16 17.65
N THR A 482 3.03 -12.17 17.54
CA THR A 482 2.29 -11.12 16.84
C THR A 482 2.39 -9.74 17.47
N GLN A 483 2.73 -9.64 18.74
CA GLN A 483 2.84 -8.39 19.47
C GLN A 483 4.14 -7.64 19.18
N ARG A 484 5.16 -8.30 18.60
CA ARG A 484 6.42 -7.71 18.14
C ARG A 484 7.12 -6.81 19.16
N LYS A 485 7.16 -7.21 20.46
CA LYS A 485 7.90 -6.52 21.53
C LYS A 485 8.93 -7.49 22.12
N SER A 486 10.07 -6.99 22.56
CA SER A 486 11.15 -7.78 23.15
C SER A 486 10.64 -8.84 24.16
N ARG A 487 9.87 -8.40 25.16
CA ARG A 487 9.34 -9.29 26.20
C ARG A 487 8.40 -10.37 25.64
N THR A 488 7.56 -10.03 24.65
CA THR A 488 6.59 -10.99 24.11
C THR A 488 7.24 -11.96 23.12
N VAL A 489 8.24 -11.50 22.36
CA VAL A 489 9.03 -12.39 21.50
C VAL A 489 9.88 -13.34 22.33
N ALA A 490 10.42 -12.93 23.51
CA ALA A 490 11.08 -13.83 24.45
C ALA A 490 10.15 -14.95 24.93
N ARG A 491 8.92 -14.59 25.29
CA ARG A 491 7.89 -15.60 25.66
C ARG A 491 7.55 -16.51 24.50
N ALA A 492 7.45 -15.97 23.28
CA ALA A 492 7.22 -16.78 22.09
C ALA A 492 8.32 -17.84 21.90
N ILE A 493 9.58 -17.46 22.11
CA ILE A 493 10.73 -18.39 22.04
C ILE A 493 10.55 -19.51 23.08
N GLU A 494 10.26 -19.19 24.34
CA GLU A 494 10.06 -20.18 25.42
C GLU A 494 8.94 -21.18 25.10
N GLU A 495 7.83 -20.66 24.55
CA GLU A 495 6.68 -21.49 24.16
C GLU A 495 7.02 -22.40 22.95
N TYR A 496 7.70 -21.89 21.92
CA TYR A 496 8.11 -22.69 20.78
C TYR A 496 9.18 -23.73 21.14
N GLU A 497 10.14 -23.39 21.99
CA GLU A 497 11.11 -24.36 22.49
C GLU A 497 10.44 -25.46 23.32
N THR A 498 9.41 -25.12 24.09
CA THR A 498 8.63 -26.07 24.83
C THR A 498 7.87 -27.01 23.91
N ALA A 499 7.20 -26.45 22.88
CA ALA A 499 6.55 -27.24 21.84
C ALA A 499 7.51 -28.21 21.15
N ALA A 500 8.71 -27.71 20.76
CA ALA A 500 9.75 -28.53 20.13
C ALA A 500 10.37 -29.60 21.06
N ARG A 501 10.38 -29.38 22.37
CA ARG A 501 10.81 -30.41 23.34
C ARG A 501 9.76 -31.50 23.50
N LEU A 502 8.47 -31.14 23.51
CA LEU A 502 7.36 -32.10 23.61
C LEU A 502 7.22 -32.91 22.33
N ASP A 503 7.43 -32.31 21.17
CA ASP A 503 7.45 -32.99 19.88
C ASP A 503 8.64 -32.53 19.02
N PRO A 504 9.78 -33.25 19.05
CA PRO A 504 10.96 -32.92 18.25
C PRO A 504 10.75 -32.99 16.72
N GLN A 505 9.64 -33.58 16.25
CA GLN A 505 9.26 -33.64 14.83
C GLN A 505 8.36 -32.50 14.41
N PHE A 506 7.95 -31.64 15.33
CA PHE A 506 7.10 -30.47 15.02
C PHE A 506 7.90 -29.37 14.34
N ASN A 507 8.11 -29.50 13.02
CA ASN A 507 8.90 -28.56 12.20
C ASN A 507 8.42 -27.11 12.33
N GLY A 508 7.10 -26.86 12.41
CA GLY A 508 6.53 -25.53 12.58
C GLY A 508 7.01 -24.83 13.86
N ALA A 509 7.05 -25.55 15.00
CA ALA A 509 7.53 -24.97 16.26
C ALA A 509 9.02 -24.64 16.19
N VAL A 510 9.84 -25.53 15.62
CA VAL A 510 11.28 -25.32 15.45
C VAL A 510 11.55 -24.13 14.51
N ALA A 511 10.82 -24.02 13.39
CA ALA A 511 10.95 -22.92 12.43
C ALA A 511 10.55 -21.56 13.04
N ARG A 512 9.45 -21.53 13.81
CA ARG A 512 8.98 -20.30 14.49
C ARG A 512 9.93 -19.89 15.62
N ALA A 513 10.55 -20.84 16.34
CA ALA A 513 11.61 -20.52 17.28
C ALA A 513 12.81 -19.89 16.57
N ALA A 514 13.25 -20.48 15.43
CA ALA A 514 14.33 -19.92 14.61
C ALA A 514 14.03 -18.50 14.13
N TYR A 515 12.81 -18.27 13.65
CA TYR A 515 12.36 -16.94 13.22
C TYR A 515 12.31 -15.95 14.38
N SER A 516 11.90 -16.38 15.57
CA SER A 516 11.89 -15.52 16.76
C SER A 516 13.29 -15.15 17.22
N TYR A 517 14.27 -16.08 17.13
CA TYR A 517 15.68 -15.76 17.35
C TYR A 517 16.20 -14.74 16.35
N ALA A 518 15.83 -14.89 15.07
CA ALA A 518 16.19 -13.94 14.02
C ALA A 518 15.75 -12.52 14.37
N LEU A 519 14.49 -12.34 14.75
CA LEU A 519 13.96 -11.03 15.18
C LEU A 519 14.71 -10.45 16.39
N TYR A 520 15.07 -11.29 17.35
CA TYR A 520 15.82 -10.85 18.52
C TYR A 520 17.19 -10.29 18.15
N VAL A 521 17.89 -10.97 17.24
CA VAL A 521 19.22 -10.57 16.75
C VAL A 521 19.11 -9.33 15.88
N GLU A 522 18.13 -9.26 14.99
CA GLU A 522 17.87 -8.15 14.08
C GLU A 522 17.63 -6.84 14.86
N TRP A 523 16.71 -6.87 15.83
CA TRP A 523 16.37 -5.69 16.62
C TRP A 523 17.34 -5.43 17.78
N GLY A 524 18.35 -6.27 17.94
CA GLY A 524 19.37 -6.13 18.99
C GLY A 524 18.82 -6.16 20.41
N TRP A 525 17.70 -6.82 20.62
CA TRP A 525 17.11 -6.92 21.94
C TRP A 525 17.96 -7.82 22.84
N PRO A 526 18.18 -7.45 24.12
CA PRO A 526 18.92 -8.29 25.05
C PRO A 526 18.08 -9.50 25.47
N PHE A 527 18.51 -10.69 25.10
CA PHE A 527 17.89 -11.93 25.56
C PHE A 527 18.50 -12.37 26.90
N PRO A 528 17.67 -12.65 27.92
CA PRO A 528 18.18 -12.95 29.25
C PRO A 528 19.18 -14.09 29.29
N GLY A 529 20.42 -13.84 29.71
CA GLY A 529 21.45 -14.85 29.91
C GLY A 529 22.04 -15.49 28.65
N VAL A 530 21.67 -15.04 27.43
CA VAL A 530 22.15 -15.59 26.17
C VAL A 530 22.73 -14.52 25.27
N PRO A 531 24.02 -14.59 24.90
CA PRO A 531 24.62 -13.66 23.92
C PRO A 531 23.98 -13.76 22.55
N ALA A 532 23.96 -12.64 21.80
CA ALA A 532 23.40 -12.54 20.45
C ALA A 532 24.01 -13.55 19.47
N ASP A 533 25.34 -13.76 19.52
CA ASP A 533 26.03 -14.75 18.67
C ASP A 533 25.53 -16.18 18.94
N THR A 534 25.17 -16.49 20.20
CA THR A 534 24.61 -17.79 20.57
C THR A 534 23.19 -17.93 20.04
N LEU A 535 22.36 -16.88 20.09
CA LEU A 535 21.01 -16.88 19.49
C LEU A 535 21.08 -17.05 17.98
N LEU A 536 22.01 -16.34 17.34
CA LEU A 536 22.27 -16.44 15.90
C LEU A 536 22.61 -17.90 15.52
N ALA A 537 23.57 -18.50 16.21
CA ALA A 537 23.98 -19.88 15.93
C ALA A 537 22.83 -20.88 16.18
N ARG A 538 22.06 -20.72 17.28
CA ARG A 538 20.89 -21.55 17.58
C ARG A 538 19.82 -21.43 16.49
N GLY A 539 19.54 -20.21 16.04
CA GLY A 539 18.56 -19.94 15.01
C GLY A 539 18.93 -20.59 13.68
N ILE A 540 20.17 -20.42 13.21
CA ILE A 540 20.67 -21.05 11.98
C ILE A 540 20.56 -22.57 12.07
N ALA A 541 21.08 -23.17 13.16
CA ALA A 541 21.01 -24.61 13.35
C ALA A 541 19.57 -25.14 13.42
N ALA A 542 18.62 -24.37 13.97
CA ALA A 542 17.22 -24.73 14.02
C ALA A 542 16.57 -24.67 12.63
N ALA A 543 16.79 -23.58 11.87
CA ALA A 543 16.30 -23.44 10.51
C ALA A 543 16.85 -24.55 9.59
N ASP A 544 18.16 -24.80 9.61
CA ASP A 544 18.81 -25.82 8.78
C ASP A 544 18.31 -27.23 9.11
N ARG A 545 18.07 -27.56 10.39
CA ARG A 545 17.45 -28.83 10.78
C ARG A 545 16.06 -29.04 10.20
N VAL A 546 15.23 -27.99 10.19
CA VAL A 546 13.90 -28.05 9.58
C VAL A 546 14.03 -28.27 8.09
N LEU A 547 14.83 -27.46 7.40
CA LEU A 547 14.99 -27.50 5.94
C LEU A 547 15.60 -28.83 5.45
N ALA A 548 16.44 -29.47 6.25
CA ALA A 548 16.97 -30.80 5.96
C ALA A 548 15.88 -31.90 6.02
N ARG A 549 14.81 -31.71 6.81
CA ARG A 549 13.69 -32.64 6.90
C ARG A 549 12.58 -32.32 5.91
N ASP A 550 12.28 -31.02 5.77
CA ASP A 550 11.19 -30.52 4.96
C ASP A 550 11.53 -29.14 4.40
N SER A 551 11.92 -29.09 3.15
CA SER A 551 12.29 -27.87 2.44
C SER A 551 11.09 -27.02 2.01
N THR A 552 9.86 -27.42 2.34
CA THR A 552 8.64 -26.67 2.03
C THR A 552 8.19 -25.74 3.16
N VAL A 553 8.86 -25.75 4.30
CA VAL A 553 8.53 -24.91 5.45
C VAL A 553 8.99 -23.47 5.23
N THR A 554 8.08 -22.58 4.84
CA THR A 554 8.34 -21.16 4.53
C THR A 554 8.98 -20.41 5.70
N ASP A 555 8.49 -20.61 6.94
CA ASP A 555 9.03 -19.97 8.14
C ASP A 555 10.52 -20.28 8.38
N ALA A 556 10.97 -21.47 8.01
CA ALA A 556 12.38 -21.85 8.15
C ALA A 556 13.25 -21.10 7.12
N TRP A 557 12.77 -20.92 5.90
CA TRP A 557 13.46 -20.11 4.89
C TRP A 557 13.51 -18.63 5.28
N MET A 558 12.41 -18.06 5.81
CA MET A 558 12.38 -16.69 6.32
C MET A 558 13.35 -16.50 7.48
N ALA A 559 13.35 -17.43 8.46
CA ALA A 559 14.30 -17.42 9.56
C ALA A 559 15.74 -17.46 9.05
N ARG A 560 16.02 -18.35 8.11
CA ARG A 560 17.35 -18.51 7.52
C ARG A 560 17.83 -17.24 6.82
N SER A 561 16.98 -16.58 6.06
CA SER A 561 17.31 -15.32 5.39
C SER A 561 17.71 -14.24 6.39
N LEU A 562 16.87 -13.95 7.40
CA LEU A 562 17.15 -12.96 8.46
C LEU A 562 18.42 -13.25 9.25
N LEU A 563 18.68 -14.53 9.53
CA LEU A 563 19.87 -14.92 10.29
C LEU A 563 21.16 -14.83 9.46
N LEU A 564 21.09 -15.16 8.16
CA LEU A 564 22.25 -15.06 7.27
C LEU A 564 22.62 -13.61 6.97
N GLU A 565 21.68 -12.69 6.95
CA GLU A 565 21.92 -11.24 6.85
C GLU A 565 22.89 -10.75 7.93
N GLN A 566 22.83 -11.36 9.10
CA GLN A 566 23.68 -11.02 10.23
C GLN A 566 25.13 -11.51 10.07
N LEU A 567 25.44 -12.27 9.02
CA LEU A 567 26.77 -12.82 8.73
C LEU A 567 27.44 -12.13 7.57
N PRO A 568 28.67 -11.59 7.70
CA PRO A 568 29.33 -10.79 6.67
C PRO A 568 29.59 -11.51 5.34
N GLN A 569 29.48 -12.84 5.28
CA GLN A 569 29.98 -13.65 4.17
C GLN A 569 28.91 -14.50 3.44
N MET A 570 27.60 -14.36 3.78
CA MET A 570 26.58 -15.33 3.35
C MET A 570 25.51 -14.79 2.40
N LEU A 571 25.82 -13.77 1.60
CA LEU A 571 24.86 -13.06 0.73
C LEU A 571 24.07 -13.93 -0.26
N ALA A 572 24.76 -14.86 -0.94
CA ALA A 572 24.07 -15.74 -1.90
C ALA A 572 23.03 -16.65 -1.22
N GLY A 573 23.37 -17.17 -0.04
CA GLY A 573 22.44 -17.99 0.75
C GLY A 573 21.27 -17.20 1.34
N GLU A 574 21.48 -15.93 1.71
CA GLU A 574 20.43 -15.02 2.19
C GLU A 574 19.38 -14.77 1.08
N ARG A 575 19.83 -14.35 -0.10
CA ARG A 575 18.95 -14.10 -1.25
C ARG A 575 18.19 -15.34 -1.68
N GLU A 576 18.88 -16.48 -1.77
CA GLU A 576 18.23 -17.76 -2.09
C GLU A 576 17.13 -18.08 -1.08
N ALA A 577 17.42 -17.93 0.22
CA ALA A 577 16.46 -18.21 1.28
C ALA A 577 15.24 -17.28 1.20
N ALA A 578 15.45 -15.97 1.04
CA ALA A 578 14.38 -14.99 0.88
C ALA A 578 13.51 -15.27 -0.36
N GLN A 579 14.14 -15.54 -1.52
CA GLN A 579 13.45 -15.86 -2.76
C GLN A 579 12.67 -17.18 -2.64
N ARG A 580 13.24 -18.18 -1.97
CA ARG A 580 12.58 -19.48 -1.76
C ARG A 580 11.32 -19.32 -0.92
N ALA A 581 11.35 -18.48 0.12
CA ALA A 581 10.18 -18.18 0.95
C ALA A 581 9.04 -17.57 0.12
N THR A 582 9.33 -16.61 -0.79
CA THR A 582 8.28 -16.01 -1.66
C THR A 582 7.74 -16.98 -2.71
N THR A 583 8.54 -17.97 -3.12
CA THR A 583 8.12 -19.00 -4.08
C THR A 583 7.19 -20.03 -3.43
N LEU A 584 7.46 -20.39 -2.18
CA LEU A 584 6.66 -21.37 -1.41
C LEU A 584 5.32 -20.76 -0.97
N ASP A 585 5.31 -19.48 -0.59
CA ASP A 585 4.11 -18.78 -0.15
C ASP A 585 4.05 -17.38 -0.79
N ALA A 586 3.49 -17.31 -1.99
CA ALA A 586 3.40 -16.08 -2.79
C ALA A 586 2.44 -15.02 -2.19
N GLU A 587 1.57 -15.39 -1.26
CA GLU A 587 0.65 -14.50 -0.54
C GLU A 587 1.17 -14.11 0.85
N ASN A 588 2.45 -14.36 1.14
CA ASN A 588 3.09 -13.99 2.40
C ASN A 588 3.76 -12.62 2.30
N ALA A 589 3.13 -11.60 2.89
CA ALA A 589 3.65 -10.24 2.90
C ALA A 589 5.01 -10.11 3.61
N GLU A 590 5.26 -10.93 4.65
CA GLU A 590 6.54 -10.95 5.37
C GLU A 590 7.68 -11.47 4.49
N ALA A 591 7.42 -12.55 3.74
CA ALA A 591 8.41 -13.13 2.83
C ALA A 591 8.79 -12.14 1.71
N TRP A 592 7.80 -11.45 1.13
CA TRP A 592 8.06 -10.42 0.11
C TRP A 592 8.78 -9.20 0.69
N HIS A 593 8.44 -8.79 1.90
CA HIS A 593 9.13 -7.73 2.60
C HIS A 593 10.61 -8.08 2.83
N GLN A 594 10.89 -9.29 3.35
CA GLN A 594 12.24 -9.76 3.59
C GLN A 594 13.05 -9.87 2.29
N TYR A 595 12.43 -10.37 1.22
CA TYR A 595 13.09 -10.41 -0.08
C TYR A 595 13.41 -9.01 -0.62
N GLY A 596 12.48 -8.04 -0.46
CA GLY A 596 12.72 -6.64 -0.81
C GLY A 596 13.86 -6.01 -0.01
N TRP A 597 13.94 -6.33 1.28
CA TRP A 597 15.03 -5.90 2.14
C TRP A 597 16.38 -6.44 1.70
N THR A 598 16.49 -7.74 1.45
CA THR A 598 17.70 -8.37 0.90
C THR A 598 18.16 -7.70 -0.41
N LEU A 599 17.23 -7.45 -1.34
CA LEU A 599 17.51 -6.77 -2.60
C LEU A 599 17.97 -5.31 -2.39
N LEU A 600 17.41 -4.61 -1.42
CA LEU A 600 17.86 -3.25 -1.07
C LEU A 600 19.30 -3.24 -0.55
N LEU A 601 19.64 -4.16 0.33
CA LEU A 601 21.00 -4.33 0.83
C LEU A 601 21.98 -4.69 -0.29
N GLU A 602 21.54 -5.39 -1.34
CA GLU A 602 22.29 -5.67 -2.57
C GLU A 602 22.35 -4.47 -3.54
N ARG A 603 21.69 -3.36 -3.22
CA ARG A 603 21.60 -2.15 -4.06
C ARG A 603 20.82 -2.36 -5.37
N ASP A 604 19.97 -3.38 -5.43
CA ASP A 604 19.01 -3.57 -6.53
C ASP A 604 17.72 -2.81 -6.21
N GLU A 605 17.79 -1.46 -6.27
CA GLU A 605 16.68 -0.57 -5.90
C GLU A 605 15.37 -0.88 -6.65
N PRO A 606 15.35 -1.11 -7.99
CA PRO A 606 14.13 -1.39 -8.71
C PRO A 606 13.46 -2.70 -8.27
N ALA A 607 14.25 -3.75 -8.07
CA ALA A 607 13.74 -5.04 -7.63
C ALA A 607 13.27 -5.00 -6.17
N ALA A 608 13.98 -4.27 -5.30
CA ALA A 608 13.58 -4.05 -3.90
C ALA A 608 12.22 -3.35 -3.81
N VAL A 609 12.05 -2.25 -4.55
CA VAL A 609 10.78 -1.51 -4.60
C VAL A 609 9.63 -2.40 -5.11
N ALA A 610 9.87 -3.20 -6.16
CA ALA A 610 8.87 -4.12 -6.69
C ALA A 610 8.45 -5.17 -5.63
N ALA A 611 9.40 -5.73 -4.89
CA ALA A 611 9.13 -6.70 -3.82
C ALA A 611 8.37 -6.05 -2.64
N PHE A 612 8.74 -4.84 -2.21
CA PHE A 612 8.01 -4.10 -1.19
C PHE A 612 6.58 -3.77 -1.61
N HIS A 613 6.36 -3.37 -2.86
CA HIS A 613 5.01 -3.15 -3.38
C HIS A 613 4.20 -4.44 -3.42
N ARG A 614 4.83 -5.60 -3.72
CA ARG A 614 4.14 -6.89 -3.63
C ARG A 614 3.73 -7.20 -2.19
N ALA A 615 4.60 -6.94 -1.20
CA ALA A 615 4.26 -7.07 0.22
C ALA A 615 3.08 -6.18 0.61
N LEU A 616 3.07 -4.92 0.16
CA LEU A 616 1.98 -3.97 0.44
C LEU A 616 0.69 -4.29 -0.30
N ALA A 617 0.75 -4.92 -1.47
CA ALA A 617 -0.44 -5.42 -2.16
C ALA A 617 -1.14 -6.51 -1.35
N ILE A 618 -0.39 -7.30 -0.58
CA ILE A 618 -0.91 -8.34 0.31
C ILE A 618 -1.35 -7.74 1.66
N ASP A 619 -0.49 -6.93 2.31
CA ASP A 619 -0.76 -6.25 3.58
C ASP A 619 -0.51 -4.74 3.46
N PRO A 620 -1.53 -3.94 3.09
CA PRO A 620 -1.37 -2.50 2.91
C PRO A 620 -1.07 -1.71 4.18
N GLN A 621 -1.28 -2.31 5.36
CA GLN A 621 -1.06 -1.65 6.66
C GLN A 621 0.27 -2.02 7.31
N ARG A 622 1.22 -2.47 6.52
CA ARG A 622 2.53 -2.85 7.01
C ARG A 622 3.48 -1.64 7.04
N ALA A 623 3.43 -0.86 8.13
CA ALA A 623 4.19 0.37 8.31
C ALA A 623 5.69 0.19 8.06
N ILE A 624 6.30 -0.90 8.55
CA ILE A 624 7.73 -1.18 8.35
C ILE A 624 8.10 -1.35 6.86
N THR A 625 7.21 -1.92 6.03
CA THR A 625 7.46 -2.05 4.60
C THR A 625 7.44 -0.70 3.91
N VAL A 626 6.54 0.20 4.32
CA VAL A 626 6.49 1.58 3.80
C VAL A 626 7.75 2.35 4.21
N LEU A 627 8.23 2.16 5.43
CA LEU A 627 9.50 2.74 5.89
C LEU A 627 10.69 2.22 5.07
N HIS A 628 10.71 0.94 4.71
CA HIS A 628 11.78 0.38 3.88
C HIS A 628 11.73 0.85 2.42
N ILE A 629 10.57 1.26 1.90
CA ILE A 629 10.53 2.02 0.63
C ILE A 629 11.21 3.37 0.81
N ALA A 630 10.98 4.08 1.93
CA ALA A 630 11.73 5.29 2.24
C ALA A 630 13.25 5.02 2.34
N ALA A 631 13.66 3.88 2.90
CA ALA A 631 15.07 3.50 3.03
C ALA A 631 15.78 3.39 1.66
N VAL A 632 15.07 3.03 0.57
CA VAL A 632 15.62 3.05 -0.79
C VAL A 632 16.14 4.45 -1.14
N ASP A 633 15.34 5.48 -0.88
CA ASP A 633 15.73 6.86 -1.14
C ASP A 633 16.78 7.37 -0.13
N LEU A 634 16.71 6.93 1.12
CA LEU A 634 17.67 7.31 2.17
C LEU A 634 19.07 6.80 1.87
N TYR A 635 19.23 5.52 1.49
CA TYR A 635 20.51 4.95 1.14
C TYR A 635 21.09 5.54 -0.16
N ALA A 636 20.22 6.08 -1.02
CA ALA A 636 20.61 6.86 -2.20
C ALA A 636 20.78 8.36 -1.90
N ARG A 637 20.67 8.80 -0.66
CA ARG A 637 20.74 10.19 -0.19
C ARG A 637 19.71 11.14 -0.84
N ARG A 638 18.57 10.61 -1.29
CA ARG A 638 17.44 11.37 -1.84
C ARG A 638 16.43 11.69 -0.72
N TYR A 639 16.87 12.45 0.27
CA TYR A 639 16.14 12.68 1.52
C TYR A 639 14.77 13.34 1.34
N ASP A 640 14.63 14.22 0.38
CA ASP A 640 13.37 14.88 -0.01
C ASP A 640 12.30 13.86 -0.47
N LYS A 641 12.73 12.82 -1.20
CA LYS A 641 11.84 11.74 -1.66
C LYS A 641 11.45 10.74 -0.57
N ALA A 642 12.28 10.60 0.45
CA ALA A 642 12.01 9.68 1.56
C ALA A 642 10.90 10.19 2.50
N VAL A 643 10.77 11.53 2.71
CA VAL A 643 9.83 12.11 3.68
C VAL A 643 8.37 11.71 3.43
N PRO A 644 7.81 11.74 2.21
CA PRO A 644 6.43 11.33 1.96
C PRO A 644 6.15 9.87 2.36
N TRP A 645 7.12 8.97 2.16
CA TRP A 645 6.99 7.58 2.60
C TRP A 645 7.03 7.44 4.12
N MET A 646 7.87 8.24 4.80
CA MET A 646 7.90 8.31 6.26
C MET A 646 6.60 8.87 6.83
N ASP A 647 6.02 9.89 6.20
CA ASP A 647 4.71 10.42 6.58
C ASP A 647 3.62 9.36 6.43
N SER A 648 3.65 8.59 5.34
CA SER A 648 2.74 7.46 5.12
C SER A 648 2.93 6.35 6.15
N THR A 649 4.18 6.05 6.53
CA THR A 649 4.50 5.08 7.59
C THR A 649 3.81 5.47 8.90
N LEU A 650 3.92 6.73 9.30
CA LEU A 650 3.37 7.23 10.56
C LEU A 650 1.86 7.48 10.51
N ALA A 651 1.29 7.62 9.32
CA ALA A 651 -0.16 7.61 9.13
C ALA A 651 -0.75 6.19 9.33
N ILE A 652 -0.01 5.14 8.95
CA ILE A 652 -0.39 3.74 9.17
C ILE A 652 -0.22 3.34 10.63
N ASP A 653 0.92 3.71 11.24
CA ASP A 653 1.22 3.42 12.65
C ASP A 653 1.68 4.67 13.39
N PRO A 654 0.74 5.41 14.00
CA PRO A 654 1.06 6.60 14.78
C PRO A 654 1.83 6.33 16.08
N ALA A 655 2.02 5.07 16.46
CA ALA A 655 2.80 4.67 17.64
C ALA A 655 4.22 4.18 17.28
N PHE A 656 4.63 4.30 16.02
CA PHE A 656 5.91 3.80 15.53
C PHE A 656 7.06 4.76 15.87
N ALA A 657 7.62 4.64 17.08
CA ALA A 657 8.67 5.51 17.62
C ALA A 657 9.92 5.60 16.74
N PHE A 658 10.39 4.47 16.20
CA PHE A 658 11.54 4.42 15.28
C PHE A 658 11.30 5.28 14.03
N GLY A 659 10.11 5.21 13.44
CA GLY A 659 9.73 6.02 12.27
C GLY A 659 9.79 7.52 12.55
N TYR A 660 9.33 7.98 13.73
CA TYR A 660 9.46 9.38 14.15
C TYR A 660 10.92 9.78 14.35
N ALA A 661 11.72 8.96 15.02
CA ALA A 661 13.14 9.25 15.25
C ALA A 661 13.89 9.40 13.92
N PHE A 662 13.63 8.53 12.98
CA PHE A 662 14.26 8.56 11.68
C PHE A 662 13.81 9.79 10.86
N ARG A 663 12.50 10.09 10.82
CA ARG A 663 11.98 11.28 10.15
C ARG A 663 12.52 12.58 10.77
N ALA A 664 12.74 12.62 12.09
CA ALA A 664 13.36 13.75 12.76
C ALA A 664 14.75 14.07 12.18
N LEU A 665 15.60 13.05 12.02
CA LEU A 665 16.94 13.21 11.46
C LEU A 665 16.90 13.69 10.00
N VAL A 666 16.00 13.14 9.20
CA VAL A 666 15.83 13.53 7.80
C VAL A 666 15.29 14.97 7.68
N ARG A 667 14.26 15.33 8.44
CA ARG A 667 13.72 16.71 8.49
C ARG A 667 14.75 17.72 8.92
N LEU A 668 15.59 17.36 9.91
CA LEU A 668 16.67 18.23 10.37
C LEU A 668 17.68 18.50 9.25
N HIS A 669 18.05 17.45 8.51
CA HIS A 669 18.95 17.57 7.36
C HIS A 669 18.37 18.48 6.27
N LEU A 670 17.06 18.38 6.00
CA LEU A 670 16.34 19.23 5.04
C LEU A 670 16.05 20.66 5.56
N GLY A 671 16.53 21.02 6.75
CA GLY A 671 16.36 22.35 7.34
C GLY A 671 15.03 22.58 8.06
N ASN A 672 14.15 21.58 8.14
CA ASN A 672 12.90 21.67 8.90
C ASN A 672 13.13 21.38 10.39
N VAL A 673 13.80 22.31 11.08
CA VAL A 673 14.17 22.17 12.50
C VAL A 673 12.94 22.04 13.42
N PRO A 674 11.85 22.82 13.27
CA PRO A 674 10.67 22.67 14.12
C PRO A 674 10.00 21.30 13.99
N GLY A 675 9.87 20.80 12.76
CA GLY A 675 9.32 19.47 12.50
C GLY A 675 10.20 18.35 13.05
N ALA A 676 11.53 18.50 12.95
CA ALA A 676 12.48 17.55 13.50
C ALA A 676 12.39 17.48 15.04
N LEU A 677 12.27 18.62 15.72
CA LEU A 677 12.11 18.67 17.16
C LEU A 677 10.81 17.99 17.62
N THR A 678 9.71 18.28 16.95
CA THR A 678 8.40 17.66 17.22
C THR A 678 8.47 16.14 17.09
N ASP A 679 9.08 15.64 16.02
CA ASP A 679 9.23 14.20 15.78
C ASP A 679 10.14 13.54 16.81
N ALA A 680 11.30 14.11 17.13
CA ALA A 680 12.21 13.57 18.14
C ALA A 680 11.58 13.49 19.54
N GLN A 681 10.82 14.53 19.93
CA GLN A 681 10.05 14.53 21.17
C GLN A 681 8.94 13.48 21.17
N MET A 682 8.24 13.30 20.03
CA MET A 682 7.23 12.27 19.91
C MET A 682 7.85 10.89 20.03
N ALA A 683 8.94 10.61 19.32
CA ALA A 683 9.68 9.34 19.40
C ALA A 683 10.09 9.01 20.83
N THR A 684 10.63 9.98 21.56
CA THR A 684 11.02 9.79 22.97
C THR A 684 9.83 9.50 23.89
N ARG A 685 8.70 10.18 23.66
CA ARG A 685 7.48 10.04 24.47
C ARG A 685 6.80 8.69 24.32
N ILE A 686 6.68 8.19 23.07
CA ILE A 686 5.98 6.94 22.79
C ILE A 686 6.91 5.73 22.74
N GLY A 687 8.24 5.93 22.79
CA GLY A 687 9.24 4.93 22.43
C GLY A 687 9.25 3.67 23.29
N GLY A 688 8.85 3.72 24.57
CA GLY A 688 8.90 2.53 25.41
C GLY A 688 10.29 1.86 25.37
N GLU A 689 10.37 0.64 24.80
CA GLU A 689 11.62 -0.10 24.57
C GLU A 689 12.50 0.56 23.48
N ASP A 690 11.88 1.26 22.52
CA ASP A 690 12.55 1.98 21.41
C ASP A 690 12.89 3.44 21.72
N ARG A 691 12.74 3.86 22.97
CA ARG A 691 12.96 5.24 23.41
C ARG A 691 14.35 5.79 23.06
N LEU A 692 15.35 4.92 23.02
CA LEU A 692 16.74 5.28 22.72
C LEU A 692 16.89 5.95 21.34
N TYR A 693 16.12 5.52 20.33
CA TYR A 693 16.14 6.15 19.01
C TYR A 693 15.63 7.59 19.06
N GLY A 694 14.56 7.85 19.81
CA GLY A 694 14.02 9.19 20.04
C GLY A 694 15.00 10.08 20.80
N GLU A 695 15.64 9.56 21.84
CA GLU A 695 16.67 10.27 22.61
C GLU A 695 17.88 10.65 21.74
N ALA A 696 18.34 9.72 20.88
CA ALA A 696 19.45 10.00 19.97
C ALA A 696 19.08 11.07 18.93
N ALA A 697 17.90 10.99 18.34
CA ALA A 697 17.40 12.01 17.42
C ALA A 697 17.26 13.38 18.13
N LEU A 698 16.76 13.40 19.37
CA LEU A 698 16.62 14.62 20.16
C LEU A 698 17.98 15.28 20.42
N VAL A 699 19.01 14.51 20.77
CA VAL A 699 20.39 15.01 20.95
C VAL A 699 20.88 15.71 19.67
N VAL A 700 20.70 15.10 18.51
CA VAL A 700 21.11 15.68 17.22
C VAL A 700 20.38 17.01 16.95
N VAL A 701 19.07 17.06 17.23
CA VAL A 701 18.26 18.28 17.09
C VAL A 701 18.67 19.36 18.07
N GLN A 702 18.90 19.02 19.35
CA GLN A 702 19.37 19.96 20.39
C GLN A 702 20.74 20.54 20.04
N ALA A 703 21.67 19.73 19.57
CA ALA A 703 22.96 20.19 19.10
C ALA A 703 22.83 21.24 17.98
N ARG A 704 21.92 21.00 17.03
CA ARG A 704 21.62 21.92 15.91
C ARG A 704 20.97 23.22 16.38
N LEU A 705 20.16 23.17 17.44
CA LEU A 705 19.52 24.34 18.04
C LEU A 705 20.49 25.16 18.93
N GLY A 706 21.72 24.67 19.20
CA GLY A 706 22.71 25.31 20.05
C GLY A 706 22.53 25.01 21.54
N ASP A 707 21.60 24.12 21.92
CA ASP A 707 21.48 23.63 23.30
C ASP A 707 22.57 22.56 23.57
N THR A 708 23.81 23.04 23.66
CA THR A 708 24.99 22.20 23.82
C THR A 708 25.05 21.46 25.15
N VAL A 709 24.40 22.00 26.19
CA VAL A 709 24.39 21.38 27.51
C VAL A 709 23.50 20.14 27.50
N ALA A 710 22.26 20.28 27.07
CA ALA A 710 21.33 19.15 26.97
C ALA A 710 21.83 18.10 25.96
N ALA A 711 22.34 18.53 24.80
CA ALA A 711 22.87 17.62 23.78
C ALA A 711 24.06 16.80 24.31
N ARG A 712 25.02 17.39 24.99
CA ARG A 712 26.15 16.65 25.57
C ARG A 712 25.73 15.68 26.65
N ALA A 713 24.85 16.10 27.57
CA ALA A 713 24.32 15.20 28.59
C ALA A 713 23.59 14.00 28.02
N GLY A 714 22.77 14.23 27.03
CA GLY A 714 22.06 13.14 26.29
C GLY A 714 23.03 12.20 25.59
N ALA A 715 24.01 12.74 24.85
CA ALA A 715 25.00 11.95 24.13
C ALA A 715 25.85 11.10 25.10
N GLU A 716 26.21 11.64 26.27
CA GLU A 716 26.92 10.91 27.31
C GLU A 716 26.11 9.73 27.86
N ALA A 717 24.83 9.92 28.13
CA ALA A 717 23.94 8.88 28.63
C ALA A 717 23.79 7.74 27.59
N LEU A 718 23.61 8.09 26.31
CA LEU A 718 23.54 7.13 25.21
C LEU A 718 24.84 6.33 25.06
N ALA A 719 25.97 7.01 25.05
CA ALA A 719 27.29 6.38 24.96
C ALA A 719 27.54 5.45 26.16
N ALA A 720 27.21 5.89 27.39
CA ALA A 720 27.35 5.07 28.57
C ALA A 720 26.51 3.78 28.52
N THR A 721 25.34 3.84 27.90
CA THR A 721 24.48 2.67 27.69
C THR A 721 25.07 1.74 26.62
N ALA A 722 25.41 2.28 25.44
CA ALA A 722 25.96 1.48 24.33
C ALA A 722 27.30 0.83 24.70
N LEU A 723 28.21 1.57 25.41
CA LEU A 723 29.52 1.06 25.76
C LEU A 723 29.52 0.03 26.89
N ARG A 724 28.45 -0.08 27.68
CA ARG A 724 28.27 -1.14 28.68
C ARG A 724 27.69 -2.42 28.12
N THR A 725 27.01 -2.35 26.96
CA THR A 725 26.35 -3.49 26.34
C THR A 725 27.38 -4.36 25.58
N PRO A 726 27.45 -5.68 25.84
CA PRO A 726 28.31 -6.58 25.07
C PRO A 726 27.76 -6.80 23.67
N GLY A 727 28.23 -6.07 22.71
CA GLY A 727 27.65 -6.01 21.35
C GLY A 727 26.49 -5.01 21.28
N VAL A 728 26.56 -4.12 20.32
CA VAL A 728 25.58 -3.07 20.07
C VAL A 728 24.84 -3.42 18.78
N ALA A 729 23.52 -3.38 18.78
CA ALA A 729 22.73 -3.57 17.56
C ALA A 729 23.05 -2.47 16.54
N ILE A 730 22.82 -2.76 15.27
CA ILE A 730 23.18 -1.87 14.16
C ILE A 730 22.50 -0.51 14.33
N GLU A 731 21.19 -0.50 14.52
CA GLU A 731 20.37 0.71 14.64
C GLU A 731 20.76 1.54 15.85
N VAL A 732 20.94 0.89 17.00
CA VAL A 732 21.39 1.55 18.24
C VAL A 732 22.78 2.18 18.04
N GLY A 733 23.66 1.46 17.33
CA GLY A 733 25.02 1.89 17.09
C GLY A 733 25.12 3.17 16.27
N TRP A 734 24.49 3.21 15.11
CA TRP A 734 24.61 4.36 14.23
C TRP A 734 23.79 5.58 14.72
N PHE A 735 22.62 5.37 15.37
CA PHE A 735 21.88 6.45 16.03
C PHE A 735 22.69 7.09 17.14
N THR A 736 23.28 6.27 18.02
CA THR A 736 24.16 6.77 19.11
C THR A 736 25.41 7.46 18.54
N ALA A 737 26.02 6.89 17.52
CA ALA A 737 27.19 7.51 16.87
C ALA A 737 26.81 8.85 16.22
N SER A 738 25.64 8.96 15.58
CA SER A 738 25.15 10.23 15.02
C SER A 738 24.94 11.29 16.09
N ALA A 739 24.41 10.91 17.25
CA ALA A 739 24.27 11.81 18.41
C ALA A 739 25.63 12.30 18.93
N LEU A 740 26.62 11.40 19.05
CA LEU A 740 27.97 11.74 19.47
C LEU A 740 28.70 12.64 18.46
N VAL A 741 28.55 12.35 17.16
CA VAL A 741 29.08 13.20 16.09
C VAL A 741 28.48 14.60 16.15
N ALA A 742 27.20 14.74 16.43
CA ALA A 742 26.52 16.02 16.52
C ALA A 742 27.07 16.92 17.64
N VAL A 743 27.61 16.33 18.72
CA VAL A 743 28.26 17.08 19.84
C VAL A 743 29.79 17.17 19.71
N GLY A 744 30.36 16.64 18.60
CA GLY A 744 31.80 16.69 18.32
C GLY A 744 32.62 15.59 19.00
N ASP A 745 31.99 14.57 19.56
CA ASP A 745 32.66 13.47 20.26
C ASP A 745 32.92 12.28 19.30
N TYR A 746 33.87 12.47 18.39
CA TYR A 746 34.19 11.51 17.35
C TYR A 746 34.82 10.21 17.86
N ASP A 747 35.62 10.29 18.93
CA ASP A 747 36.30 9.11 19.47
C ASP A 747 35.31 8.15 20.09
N ARG A 748 34.37 8.62 20.92
CA ARG A 748 33.32 7.76 21.47
C ARG A 748 32.33 7.27 20.42
N ALA A 749 32.07 8.07 19.37
CA ALA A 749 31.27 7.60 18.26
C ALA A 749 31.92 6.37 17.56
N LEU A 750 33.23 6.43 17.35
CA LEU A 750 34.00 5.32 16.81
C LEU A 750 34.05 4.11 17.75
N ASP A 751 34.21 4.35 19.07
CA ASP A 751 34.18 3.29 20.07
C ASP A 751 32.83 2.52 20.07
N VAL A 752 31.71 3.24 19.90
CA VAL A 752 30.38 2.64 19.78
C VAL A 752 30.27 1.84 18.48
N LEU A 753 30.68 2.41 17.34
CA LEU A 753 30.63 1.72 16.06
C LEU A 753 31.52 0.47 16.00
N GLU A 754 32.67 0.48 16.67
CA GLU A 754 33.55 -0.68 16.79
C GLU A 754 32.93 -1.84 17.60
N ARG A 755 31.93 -1.54 18.42
CA ARG A 755 31.18 -2.56 19.19
C ARG A 755 29.95 -3.09 18.48
N VAL A 756 29.53 -2.48 17.36
CA VAL A 756 28.36 -2.95 16.61
C VAL A 756 28.57 -4.40 16.18
N ARG A 757 27.58 -5.23 16.48
CA ARG A 757 27.50 -6.62 16.07
C ARG A 757 26.02 -6.94 15.76
N PRO A 758 25.76 -7.66 14.69
CA PRO A 758 26.73 -8.17 13.71
C PRO A 758 27.29 -7.06 12.80
N ARG A 759 28.31 -7.40 12.02
CA ARG A 759 28.91 -6.49 11.03
C ARG A 759 28.68 -7.05 9.62
N GLY A 760 27.57 -6.68 9.04
CA GLY A 760 27.19 -7.10 7.71
C GLY A 760 26.91 -5.92 6.79
N ARG A 761 26.36 -6.21 5.64
CA ARG A 761 26.01 -5.22 4.61
C ARG A 761 24.98 -4.19 5.12
N HIS A 762 24.08 -4.58 6.01
CA HIS A 762 23.15 -3.68 6.68
C HIS A 762 23.89 -2.53 7.38
N LEU A 763 24.84 -2.84 8.24
CA LEU A 763 25.68 -1.82 8.88
C LEU A 763 26.40 -0.92 7.85
N TRP A 764 26.93 -1.50 6.76
CA TRP A 764 27.57 -0.72 5.72
C TRP A 764 26.62 0.29 5.07
N CYS A 765 25.35 -0.10 4.82
CA CYS A 765 24.32 0.79 4.29
C CYS A 765 24.01 1.94 5.26
N ASP A 766 23.82 1.65 6.54
CA ASP A 766 23.53 2.66 7.55
C ASP A 766 24.67 3.64 7.79
N LEU A 767 25.92 3.16 7.70
CA LEU A 767 27.09 4.02 7.77
C LEU A 767 27.23 5.00 6.58
N GLN A 768 26.40 4.88 5.53
CA GLN A 768 26.28 5.89 4.47
C GLN A 768 25.46 7.12 4.91
N TRP A 769 24.84 7.08 6.10
CA TRP A 769 24.08 8.20 6.64
C TRP A 769 24.92 9.49 6.70
N ILE A 770 24.34 10.61 6.24
CA ILE A 770 25.03 11.89 6.14
C ILE A 770 25.50 12.44 7.49
N GLY A 771 24.80 12.13 8.59
CA GLY A 771 25.18 12.53 9.93
C GLY A 771 26.52 11.96 10.41
N LEU A 772 27.04 10.92 9.72
CA LEU A 772 28.34 10.31 9.99
C LEU A 772 29.46 10.79 9.05
N ASP A 773 29.16 11.69 8.10
CA ASP A 773 30.14 12.21 7.15
C ASP A 773 31.39 12.82 7.79
N PRO A 774 31.33 13.49 8.96
CA PRO A 774 32.54 13.95 9.66
C PRO A 774 33.55 12.85 10.00
N LEU A 775 33.12 11.59 10.08
CA LEU A 775 34.00 10.45 10.38
C LEU A 775 34.65 9.83 9.14
N ARG A 776 34.21 10.16 7.90
CA ARG A 776 34.63 9.44 6.67
C ARG A 776 36.11 9.41 6.40
N THR A 777 36.86 10.44 6.79
CA THR A 777 38.31 10.51 6.63
C THR A 777 39.09 9.81 7.74
N ASN A 778 38.38 9.41 8.84
CA ASN A 778 39.03 8.78 9.98
C ASN A 778 39.40 7.31 9.65
N PRO A 779 40.68 6.92 9.89
CA PRO A 779 41.13 5.55 9.58
C PRO A 779 40.40 4.44 10.34
N ARG A 780 39.90 4.73 11.56
CA ARG A 780 39.09 3.77 12.34
C ARG A 780 37.74 3.55 11.62
N PHE A 781 37.05 4.63 11.21
CA PHE A 781 35.79 4.54 10.47
C PHE A 781 35.96 3.78 9.14
N GLN A 782 37.05 4.07 8.41
CA GLN A 782 37.33 3.35 7.15
C GLN A 782 37.56 1.85 7.37
N ARG A 783 38.20 1.47 8.48
CA ARG A 783 38.33 0.03 8.84
C ARG A 783 36.97 -0.59 9.17
N ILE A 784 36.08 0.12 9.91
CA ILE A 784 34.73 -0.37 10.20
C ILE A 784 33.97 -0.58 8.89
N MET A 785 33.99 0.39 8.00
CA MET A 785 33.38 0.29 6.67
C MET A 785 33.92 -0.88 5.85
N ALA A 786 35.24 -1.05 5.83
CA ALA A 786 35.88 -2.13 5.08
C ALA A 786 35.55 -3.54 5.62
N THR A 787 35.36 -3.66 6.95
CA THR A 787 35.01 -4.94 7.59
C THR A 787 33.51 -5.24 7.57
N SER A 788 32.67 -4.30 7.12
CA SER A 788 31.22 -4.47 6.99
C SER A 788 30.81 -4.93 5.58
N LEU A 789 31.75 -5.00 4.64
CA LEU A 789 31.53 -5.54 3.30
C LEU A 789 32.16 -6.94 3.15
N PRO A 790 31.54 -7.84 2.38
CA PRO A 790 32.15 -9.10 2.01
C PRO A 790 33.48 -8.89 1.27
N PRO A 791 34.45 -9.79 1.42
CA PRO A 791 35.67 -9.76 0.65
C PRO A 791 35.39 -9.86 -0.86
N GLY A 792 35.90 -8.91 -1.65
CA GLY A 792 35.81 -8.94 -3.12
C GLY A 792 34.66 -8.11 -3.72
N GLU A 793 33.80 -7.48 -2.93
CA GLU A 793 32.84 -6.54 -3.49
C GLU A 793 33.50 -5.21 -3.92
N PRO A 794 33.09 -4.68 -5.11
CA PRO A 794 33.63 -3.40 -5.56
C PRO A 794 33.19 -2.28 -4.60
N ARG A 795 34.16 -1.52 -4.09
CA ARG A 795 33.93 -0.29 -3.33
C ARG A 795 33.38 0.78 -4.27
N ARG A 796 32.11 0.67 -4.67
CA ARG A 796 31.46 1.77 -5.39
C ARG A 796 31.02 2.83 -4.38
N PRO A 797 31.40 4.11 -4.61
CA PRO A 797 31.05 5.23 -3.74
C PRO A 797 29.57 5.48 -3.69
#